data_297d3b93a906f28e09410b9487c6e38a
#
_entry.id   297d3b93a906f28e09410b9487c6e38a
#
_cell.length_a   1.000
_cell.length_b   1.000
_cell.length_c   1.000
_cell.angle_alpha   90.00
_cell.angle_beta   90.00
_cell.angle_gamma   90.00
#
_symmetry.space_group_name_H-M   'P 1'
#
loop_
_entity.id
_entity.type
_entity.pdbx_description
1 polymer ?
#
loop_
_entity_poly.entity_id
_entity_poly.type
_entity_poly.pdbx_seq_one_letter_code
_entity_poly.pdbx_strand_id
1 'polypeptide(L)'
;MSVAAAPPADPRRWRALAVCLIAGFMTLLDVSIVNVALPSMEQGIGATASDVSWVVSGYALTFGLALVPSGRLGDDYGRRRMFLLGLALFVITSVLCGAAPNATWLVVARLAQGVAGGLLNPQIIGMMQQLFTGRERGKAFGAFGATVGLSTAIGPVLGGLLIQGFGAGEGWRYVFYVNLPIGILAILFGLRLLPKDVRAERKRTPDLLGTVLLGAAVVLVMLPLVEQEEQSAQPHWWLMGVAAALLVLFVLWEQWLGRRGKHPLVNLKLLTVRSYTMAAALGLVYFAGFTGIFLVLTLFFQQGEGYSALQSGAAMLAFAIGSAISPAIGGRLVHRLGRPMVVSGTLLVALGLAGTAWLVHGYSGGSLALVLAGPLFVAGFGSGLVIAPNSTLALEDISPAEGGTAGGVLQTGQRIGAAIGTALGGSLFFSELGRSHGDYHSAATHGLLGSTALVVLALLFGITDIVLSRARKRRGAPAATPEPDTGAAPVPQRPADSVTGTVRGLPPGEQAAIALTSLDTHQVHRTVTGADGAYALAAPAGTYVLLARVDGHEPIARHVTVGAHPVREDVELPLSARLVGTVHAAPGPFGGAQVTVVDTAGHVQRTTITDAAGHYAVDGLFPGEYQVIVTSYEPAASPVDLTADGPAQFDPLLRLASTTDGR
;
A
#
# COMPACT_ATOMS: atom_id res chain seq x y z
N MET A 1 -19.47 -16.75 13.57
CA MET A 1 -19.39 -15.38 13.06
C MET A 1 -19.44 -15.48 11.54
N SER A 2 -20.54 -15.09 10.94
CA SER A 2 -20.70 -15.03 9.48
C SER A 2 -19.57 -14.20 8.89
N VAL A 3 -18.78 -14.78 7.98
CA VAL A 3 -17.87 -14.01 7.13
C VAL A 3 -18.79 -13.23 6.18
N ALA A 4 -19.12 -12.00 6.57
CA ALA A 4 -19.85 -11.11 5.70
C ALA A 4 -19.13 -11.05 4.35
N ALA A 5 -19.83 -11.36 3.27
CA ALA A 5 -19.35 -11.17 1.92
C ALA A 5 -18.76 -9.75 1.82
N ALA A 6 -17.55 -9.63 1.26
CA ALA A 6 -16.93 -8.32 1.11
C ALA A 6 -17.94 -7.40 0.41
N PRO A 7 -18.23 -6.21 0.97
CA PRO A 7 -19.20 -5.31 0.39
C PRO A 7 -18.83 -5.04 -1.07
N PRO A 8 -19.81 -4.90 -1.97
CA PRO A 8 -19.56 -4.66 -3.38
C PRO A 8 -18.64 -3.44 -3.51
N ALA A 9 -17.61 -3.58 -4.32
CA ALA A 9 -16.58 -2.56 -4.48
C ALA A 9 -17.25 -1.25 -4.92
N ASP A 10 -16.99 -0.15 -4.19
CA ASP A 10 -17.54 1.17 -4.49
C ASP A 10 -17.22 1.53 -5.96
N PRO A 11 -18.20 1.78 -6.82
CA PRO A 11 -17.96 2.14 -8.23
C PRO A 11 -17.15 3.44 -8.37
N ARG A 12 -17.10 4.26 -7.34
CA ARG A 12 -16.33 5.53 -7.30
C ARG A 12 -14.89 5.35 -6.83
N ARG A 13 -14.44 4.13 -6.45
CA ARG A 13 -13.11 3.88 -5.86
C ARG A 13 -11.93 4.43 -6.68
N TRP A 14 -11.98 4.32 -8.01
CA TRP A 14 -10.93 4.86 -8.88
C TRP A 14 -10.91 6.40 -8.91
N ARG A 15 -12.07 7.05 -8.82
CA ARG A 15 -12.18 8.52 -8.68
C ARG A 15 -11.67 8.98 -7.32
N ALA A 16 -11.98 8.24 -6.26
CA ALA A 16 -11.43 8.48 -4.93
C ALA A 16 -9.90 8.33 -4.92
N LEU A 17 -9.36 7.30 -5.60
CA LEU A 17 -7.92 7.13 -5.78
C LEU A 17 -7.31 8.34 -6.50
N ALA A 18 -7.92 8.84 -7.57
CA ALA A 18 -7.41 10.01 -8.29
C ALA A 18 -7.26 11.24 -7.36
N VAL A 19 -8.21 11.48 -6.47
CA VAL A 19 -8.11 12.55 -5.45
C VAL A 19 -6.92 12.31 -4.52
N CYS A 20 -6.75 11.07 -4.05
CA CYS A 20 -5.61 10.69 -3.22
C CYS A 20 -4.27 10.89 -3.94
N LEU A 21 -4.20 10.53 -5.23
CA LEU A 21 -3.00 10.70 -6.05
C LEU A 21 -2.67 12.17 -6.32
N ILE A 22 -3.68 13.03 -6.54
CA ILE A 22 -3.47 14.48 -6.69
C ILE A 22 -2.89 15.07 -5.40
N ALA A 23 -3.43 14.71 -4.24
CA ALA A 23 -2.91 15.17 -2.96
C ALA A 23 -1.50 14.62 -2.66
N GLY A 24 -1.25 13.34 -2.98
CA GLY A 24 0.07 12.72 -2.90
C GLY A 24 1.07 13.38 -3.85
N PHE A 25 0.67 13.66 -5.10
CA PHE A 25 1.48 14.42 -6.06
C PHE A 25 1.88 15.78 -5.50
N MET A 26 0.92 16.54 -4.94
CA MET A 26 1.16 17.86 -4.37
C MET A 26 2.19 17.83 -3.23
N THR A 27 2.05 16.88 -2.28
CA THR A 27 3.01 16.78 -1.16
C THR A 27 4.41 16.34 -1.59
N LEU A 28 4.52 15.52 -2.63
CA LEU A 28 5.80 15.07 -3.18
C LEU A 28 6.45 16.12 -4.09
N LEU A 29 5.62 16.84 -4.84
CA LEU A 29 6.03 18.00 -5.63
C LEU A 29 6.62 19.08 -4.73
N ASP A 30 5.96 19.39 -3.59
CA ASP A 30 6.43 20.37 -2.61
C ASP A 30 7.86 20.06 -2.12
N VAL A 31 8.16 18.79 -1.85
CA VAL A 31 9.51 18.37 -1.45
C VAL A 31 10.55 18.60 -2.54
N SER A 32 10.22 18.30 -3.79
CA SER A 32 11.19 18.35 -4.89
C SER A 32 11.35 19.76 -5.47
N ILE A 33 10.29 20.55 -5.51
CA ILE A 33 10.29 21.90 -6.08
C ILE A 33 11.03 22.91 -5.19
N VAL A 34 10.94 22.75 -3.86
CA VAL A 34 11.60 23.63 -2.88
C VAL A 34 13.12 23.60 -3.02
N ASN A 35 13.72 22.43 -3.32
CA ASN A 35 15.17 22.31 -3.46
C ASN A 35 15.78 23.24 -4.54
N VAL A 36 15.02 23.53 -5.61
CA VAL A 36 15.45 24.46 -6.67
C VAL A 36 15.33 25.91 -6.23
N ALA A 37 14.44 26.19 -5.28
CA ALA A 37 14.14 27.54 -4.82
C ALA A 37 15.08 28.03 -3.70
N LEU A 38 15.95 27.18 -3.13
CA LEU A 38 16.80 27.52 -1.99
C LEU A 38 17.69 28.75 -2.25
N PRO A 39 18.43 28.88 -3.38
CA PRO A 39 19.23 30.07 -3.64
C PRO A 39 18.41 31.34 -3.82
N SER A 40 17.17 31.20 -4.33
CA SER A 40 16.24 32.31 -4.47
C SER A 40 15.68 32.78 -3.14
N MET A 41 15.52 31.87 -2.17
CA MET A 41 15.13 32.22 -0.78
C MET A 41 16.25 32.99 -0.06
N GLU A 42 17.50 32.56 -0.22
CA GLU A 42 18.67 33.28 0.34
C GLU A 42 18.69 34.73 -0.15
N GLN A 43 18.48 34.94 -1.46
CA GLN A 43 18.48 36.28 -2.05
C GLN A 43 17.23 37.10 -1.66
N GLY A 44 16.05 36.47 -1.61
CA GLY A 44 14.76 37.16 -1.47
C GLY A 44 14.46 37.64 -0.06
N ILE A 45 14.81 36.87 0.98
CA ILE A 45 14.53 37.19 2.38
C ILE A 45 15.79 37.25 3.25
N GLY A 46 16.99 37.22 2.65
CA GLY A 46 18.26 37.23 3.37
C GLY A 46 18.43 36.02 4.29
N ALA A 47 17.92 34.86 3.91
CA ALA A 47 18.07 33.63 4.68
C ALA A 47 19.53 33.18 4.73
N THR A 48 20.00 32.75 5.89
CA THR A 48 21.31 32.13 6.03
C THR A 48 21.30 30.68 5.51
N ALA A 49 22.44 30.09 5.25
CA ALA A 49 22.56 28.69 4.86
C ALA A 49 21.91 27.75 5.90
N SER A 50 22.01 28.06 7.20
CA SER A 50 21.34 27.33 8.27
C SER A 50 19.81 27.46 8.19
N ASP A 51 19.27 28.66 7.92
CA ASP A 51 17.82 28.84 7.76
C ASP A 51 17.28 28.00 6.59
N VAL A 52 18.00 27.99 5.47
CA VAL A 52 17.65 27.22 4.27
C VAL A 52 17.69 25.71 4.55
N SER A 53 18.70 25.26 5.30
CA SER A 53 18.77 23.86 5.75
C SER A 53 17.54 23.50 6.60
N TRP A 54 17.15 24.36 7.56
CA TRP A 54 15.96 24.14 8.37
C TRP A 54 14.64 24.20 7.58
N VAL A 55 14.56 24.96 6.50
CA VAL A 55 13.39 24.97 5.59
C VAL A 55 13.14 23.58 4.98
N VAL A 56 14.20 22.84 4.63
CA VAL A 56 14.11 21.49 4.05
C VAL A 56 14.00 20.44 5.15
N SER A 57 14.97 20.44 6.06
CA SER A 57 15.14 19.40 7.07
C SER A 57 14.09 19.47 8.16
N GLY A 58 13.68 20.68 8.55
CA GLY A 58 12.59 20.89 9.51
C GLY A 58 11.23 20.34 9.01
N TYR A 59 10.94 20.55 7.74
CA TYR A 59 9.77 19.93 7.10
C TYR A 59 9.87 18.38 7.15
N ALA A 60 11.00 17.82 6.74
CA ALA A 60 11.19 16.37 6.72
C ALA A 60 11.08 15.76 8.12
N LEU A 61 11.62 16.43 9.13
CA LEU A 61 11.58 16.05 10.54
C LEU A 61 10.14 15.99 11.05
N THR A 62 9.38 17.08 10.92
CA THR A 62 8.00 17.15 11.42
C THR A 62 7.05 16.28 10.61
N PHE A 63 7.30 16.12 9.32
CA PHE A 63 6.59 15.15 8.48
C PHE A 63 6.78 13.72 9.00
N GLY A 64 8.03 13.30 9.25
CA GLY A 64 8.34 11.96 9.80
C GLY A 64 7.73 11.72 11.17
N LEU A 65 7.80 12.72 12.04
CA LEU A 65 7.19 12.72 13.38
C LEU A 65 5.67 12.48 13.33
N ALA A 66 4.98 13.12 12.41
CA ALA A 66 3.53 13.08 12.33
C ALA A 66 2.97 11.80 11.70
N LEU A 67 3.76 11.02 10.93
CA LEU A 67 3.27 9.89 10.13
C LEU A 67 2.53 8.82 10.95
N VAL A 68 3.14 8.30 12.02
CA VAL A 68 2.57 7.20 12.81
C VAL A 68 1.35 7.65 13.62
N PRO A 69 1.41 8.77 14.39
CA PRO A 69 0.25 9.28 15.09
C PRO A 69 -0.93 9.58 14.15
N SER A 70 -0.63 10.17 12.99
CA SER A 70 -1.64 10.51 11.99
C SER A 70 -2.29 9.28 11.35
N GLY A 71 -1.52 8.22 11.10
CA GLY A 71 -2.05 6.95 10.65
C GLY A 71 -3.07 6.39 11.65
N ARG A 72 -2.73 6.43 12.94
CA ARG A 72 -3.62 6.02 14.02
C ARG A 72 -4.88 6.90 14.12
N LEU A 73 -4.72 8.23 14.04
CA LEU A 73 -5.85 9.15 14.03
C LEU A 73 -6.81 8.85 12.88
N GLY A 74 -6.30 8.52 11.70
CA GLY A 74 -7.12 8.13 10.57
C GLY A 74 -7.89 6.83 10.77
N ASP A 75 -7.24 5.83 11.38
CA ASP A 75 -7.87 4.54 11.69
C ASP A 75 -8.95 4.68 12.79
N ASP A 76 -8.78 5.59 13.76
CA ASP A 76 -9.70 5.79 14.88
C ASP A 76 -10.82 6.83 14.61
N TYR A 77 -10.52 7.93 13.92
CA TYR A 77 -11.46 9.05 13.72
C TYR A 77 -12.02 9.18 12.31
N GLY A 78 -11.54 8.33 11.37
CA GLY A 78 -11.97 8.30 9.98
C GLY A 78 -10.94 8.91 9.03
N ARG A 79 -10.58 8.14 8.01
CA ARG A 79 -9.52 8.49 7.05
C ARG A 79 -9.89 9.67 6.17
N ARG A 80 -11.16 9.75 5.74
CA ARG A 80 -11.65 10.89 4.96
C ARG A 80 -11.51 12.20 5.70
N ARG A 81 -11.90 12.21 7.00
CA ARG A 81 -11.82 13.43 7.83
C ARG A 81 -10.38 13.86 8.01
N MET A 82 -9.50 12.93 8.37
CA MET A 82 -8.09 13.22 8.58
C MET A 82 -7.38 13.61 7.27
N PHE A 83 -7.75 13.02 6.16
CA PHE A 83 -7.28 13.41 4.83
C PHE A 83 -7.65 14.85 4.49
N LEU A 84 -8.94 15.21 4.60
CA LEU A 84 -9.41 16.56 4.30
C LEU A 84 -8.82 17.60 5.26
N LEU A 85 -8.68 17.28 6.54
CA LEU A 85 -8.02 18.14 7.53
C LEU A 85 -6.54 18.34 7.17
N GLY A 86 -5.80 17.27 6.93
CA GLY A 86 -4.40 17.33 6.54
C GLY A 86 -4.19 18.11 5.25
N LEU A 87 -5.07 17.92 4.27
CA LEU A 87 -5.03 18.64 2.99
C LEU A 87 -5.31 20.14 3.18
N ALA A 88 -6.30 20.52 3.99
CA ALA A 88 -6.61 21.91 4.29
C ALA A 88 -5.46 22.59 5.03
N LEU A 89 -4.92 21.92 6.07
CA LEU A 89 -3.76 22.43 6.81
C LEU A 89 -2.53 22.57 5.92
N PHE A 90 -2.29 21.63 5.01
CA PHE A 90 -1.17 21.69 4.08
C PHE A 90 -1.27 22.89 3.14
N VAL A 91 -2.46 23.15 2.58
CA VAL A 91 -2.70 24.30 1.71
C VAL A 91 -2.53 25.63 2.49
N ILE A 92 -3.09 25.73 3.70
CA ILE A 92 -2.96 26.92 4.54
C ILE A 92 -1.49 27.18 4.86
N THR A 93 -0.77 26.16 5.35
CA THR A 93 0.64 26.33 5.71
C THR A 93 1.53 26.59 4.49
N SER A 94 1.19 26.05 3.31
CA SER A 94 1.86 26.37 2.05
C SER A 94 1.70 27.86 1.68
N VAL A 95 0.50 28.41 1.83
CA VAL A 95 0.26 29.87 1.65
C VAL A 95 1.07 30.68 2.64
N LEU A 96 1.15 30.26 3.92
CA LEU A 96 1.96 30.93 4.94
C LEU A 96 3.46 30.85 4.60
N CYS A 97 3.96 29.77 4.00
CA CYS A 97 5.33 29.69 3.51
C CYS A 97 5.58 30.70 2.38
N GLY A 98 4.69 30.78 1.37
CA GLY A 98 4.81 31.74 0.28
C GLY A 98 4.70 33.21 0.73
N ALA A 99 3.93 33.47 1.79
CA ALA A 99 3.75 34.81 2.37
C ALA A 99 4.83 35.19 3.41
N ALA A 100 5.85 34.37 3.62
CA ALA A 100 6.86 34.57 4.66
C ALA A 100 7.59 35.91 4.51
N PRO A 101 7.62 36.77 5.53
CA PRO A 101 8.32 38.04 5.51
C PRO A 101 9.81 37.90 5.85
N ASN A 102 10.21 36.81 6.50
CA ASN A 102 11.57 36.54 6.94
C ASN A 102 11.83 35.02 7.07
N ALA A 103 13.07 34.64 7.25
CA ALA A 103 13.52 33.24 7.31
C ALA A 103 12.89 32.48 8.48
N THR A 104 12.82 33.09 9.69
CA THR A 104 12.24 32.45 10.89
C THR A 104 10.77 32.08 10.66
N TRP A 105 9.99 32.99 10.07
CA TRP A 105 8.58 32.70 9.71
C TRP A 105 8.50 31.52 8.73
N LEU A 106 9.36 31.53 7.70
CA LEU A 106 9.37 30.46 6.70
C LEU A 106 9.69 29.11 7.35
N VAL A 107 10.69 29.04 8.24
CA VAL A 107 11.03 27.81 8.97
C VAL A 107 9.86 27.32 9.81
N VAL A 108 9.22 28.20 10.60
CA VAL A 108 8.06 27.82 11.42
C VAL A 108 6.88 27.34 10.55
N ALA A 109 6.59 28.02 9.45
CA ALA A 109 5.55 27.60 8.52
C ALA A 109 5.86 26.25 7.88
N ARG A 110 7.13 25.98 7.56
CA ARG A 110 7.59 24.68 7.02
C ARG A 110 7.47 23.55 8.05
N LEU A 111 7.79 23.79 9.32
CA LEU A 111 7.54 22.82 10.40
C LEU A 111 6.06 22.46 10.48
N ALA A 112 5.18 23.45 10.44
CA ALA A 112 3.72 23.24 10.44
C ALA A 112 3.24 22.50 9.18
N GLN A 113 3.82 22.83 8.01
CA GLN A 113 3.49 22.16 6.73
C GLN A 113 3.94 20.69 6.74
N GLY A 114 5.08 20.38 7.37
CA GLY A 114 5.54 19.00 7.56
C GLY A 114 4.55 18.19 8.40
N VAL A 115 4.03 18.72 9.50
CA VAL A 115 2.96 18.08 10.29
C VAL A 115 1.72 17.81 9.43
N ALA A 116 1.30 18.80 8.63
CA ALA A 116 0.13 18.67 7.75
C ALA A 116 0.33 17.59 6.68
N GLY A 117 1.50 17.53 6.05
CA GLY A 117 1.88 16.48 5.10
C GLY A 117 1.93 15.10 5.74
N GLY A 118 2.48 15.00 6.96
CA GLY A 118 2.50 13.79 7.76
C GLY A 118 1.11 13.33 8.20
N LEU A 119 0.15 14.25 8.37
CA LEU A 119 -1.25 13.91 8.61
C LEU A 119 -1.94 13.34 7.35
N LEU A 120 -1.59 13.86 6.18
CA LEU A 120 -2.23 13.53 4.90
C LEU A 120 -1.78 12.16 4.36
N ASN A 121 -0.49 11.86 4.35
CA ASN A 121 0.08 10.73 3.62
C ASN A 121 -0.37 9.34 4.11
N PRO A 122 -0.43 9.02 5.41
CA PRO A 122 -0.93 7.72 5.87
C PRO A 122 -2.38 7.46 5.48
N GLN A 123 -3.19 8.53 5.32
CA GLN A 123 -4.58 8.41 4.89
C GLN A 123 -4.68 7.91 3.44
N ILE A 124 -3.77 8.35 2.58
CA ILE A 124 -3.69 7.89 1.18
C ILE A 124 -3.46 6.38 1.15
N ILE A 125 -2.45 5.89 1.88
CA ILE A 125 -2.14 4.45 1.97
C ILE A 125 -3.30 3.68 2.59
N GLY A 126 -3.85 4.16 3.70
CA GLY A 126 -4.98 3.54 4.38
C GLY A 126 -6.23 3.45 3.49
N MET A 127 -6.54 4.51 2.72
CA MET A 127 -7.65 4.49 1.76
C MET A 127 -7.39 3.54 0.60
N MET A 128 -6.18 3.49 0.06
CA MET A 128 -5.83 2.50 -0.98
C MET A 128 -6.02 1.08 -0.49
N GLN A 129 -5.62 0.79 0.75
CA GLN A 129 -5.79 -0.53 1.34
C GLN A 129 -7.26 -0.88 1.62
N GLN A 130 -8.08 0.10 1.98
CA GLN A 130 -9.52 -0.07 2.22
C GLN A 130 -10.34 -0.26 0.93
N LEU A 131 -10.01 0.51 -0.12
CA LEU A 131 -10.78 0.57 -1.36
C LEU A 131 -10.41 -0.53 -2.35
N PHE A 132 -9.20 -1.10 -2.25
CA PHE A 132 -8.68 -2.05 -3.23
C PHE A 132 -8.17 -3.32 -2.58
N THR A 133 -8.51 -4.46 -3.19
CA THR A 133 -8.07 -5.80 -2.77
C THR A 133 -7.39 -6.54 -3.92
N GLY A 134 -6.60 -7.56 -3.61
CA GLY A 134 -6.00 -8.44 -4.60
C GLY A 134 -5.25 -7.69 -5.72
N ARG A 135 -5.56 -8.01 -6.97
CA ARG A 135 -4.90 -7.42 -8.17
C ARG A 135 -5.11 -5.92 -8.31
N GLU A 136 -6.23 -5.39 -7.86
CA GLU A 136 -6.51 -3.96 -7.97
C GLU A 136 -5.67 -3.14 -7.01
N ARG A 137 -5.35 -3.68 -5.83
CA ARG A 137 -4.43 -3.05 -4.87
C ARG A 137 -3.05 -2.81 -5.51
N GLY A 138 -2.52 -3.81 -6.22
CA GLY A 138 -1.26 -3.65 -6.97
C GLY A 138 -1.33 -2.52 -8.00
N LYS A 139 -2.45 -2.38 -8.73
CA LYS A 139 -2.64 -1.28 -9.69
C LYS A 139 -2.72 0.09 -8.99
N ALA A 140 -3.40 0.17 -7.84
CA ALA A 140 -3.52 1.41 -7.07
C ALA A 140 -2.16 1.87 -6.53
N PHE A 141 -1.37 0.97 -5.94
CA PHE A 141 -0.01 1.27 -5.49
C PHE A 141 0.94 1.54 -6.66
N GLY A 142 0.74 0.87 -7.81
CA GLY A 142 1.46 1.18 -9.05
C GLY A 142 1.20 2.61 -9.53
N ALA A 143 -0.06 3.07 -9.52
CA ALA A 143 -0.42 4.45 -9.84
C ALA A 143 0.18 5.44 -8.83
N PHE A 144 0.20 5.11 -7.53
CA PHE A 144 0.87 5.92 -6.51
C PHE A 144 2.38 6.01 -6.75
N GLY A 145 3.04 4.89 -7.07
CA GLY A 145 4.47 4.88 -7.43
C GLY A 145 4.78 5.72 -8.67
N ALA A 146 3.92 5.68 -9.69
CA ALA A 146 4.05 6.55 -10.86
C ALA A 146 3.90 8.05 -10.49
N THR A 147 2.99 8.35 -9.55
CA THR A 147 2.83 9.72 -9.02
C THR A 147 4.10 10.19 -8.30
N VAL A 148 4.77 9.32 -7.52
CA VAL A 148 6.06 9.63 -6.88
C VAL A 148 7.11 9.99 -7.94
N GLY A 149 7.28 9.16 -8.97
CA GLY A 149 8.25 9.43 -10.04
C GLY A 149 7.95 10.72 -10.81
N LEU A 150 6.68 10.95 -11.13
CA LEU A 150 6.24 12.14 -11.88
C LEU A 150 6.44 13.43 -11.08
N SER A 151 6.10 13.44 -9.79
CA SER A 151 6.28 14.61 -8.92
C SER A 151 7.76 14.97 -8.74
N THR A 152 8.62 13.96 -8.61
CA THR A 152 10.07 14.15 -8.52
C THR A 152 10.65 14.74 -9.80
N ALA A 153 10.13 14.32 -10.98
CA ALA A 153 10.56 14.84 -12.28
C ALA A 153 10.11 16.27 -12.55
N ILE A 154 8.84 16.56 -12.25
CA ILE A 154 8.23 17.86 -12.55
C ILE A 154 8.74 18.95 -11.61
N GLY A 155 9.06 18.61 -10.35
CA GLY A 155 9.44 19.57 -9.33
C GLY A 155 10.53 20.55 -9.76
N PRO A 156 11.72 20.08 -10.11
CA PRO A 156 12.81 20.95 -10.52
C PRO A 156 12.50 21.80 -11.76
N VAL A 157 11.81 21.23 -12.74
CA VAL A 157 11.44 21.94 -13.98
C VAL A 157 10.43 23.05 -13.68
N LEU A 158 9.37 22.72 -12.93
CA LEU A 158 8.34 23.69 -12.56
C LEU A 158 8.90 24.80 -11.66
N GLY A 159 9.75 24.42 -10.68
CA GLY A 159 10.42 25.36 -9.79
C GLY A 159 11.31 26.33 -10.56
N GLY A 160 12.13 25.83 -11.47
CA GLY A 160 12.96 26.65 -12.34
C GLY A 160 12.15 27.61 -13.21
N LEU A 161 11.03 27.16 -13.81
CA LEU A 161 10.13 27.99 -14.61
C LEU A 161 9.46 29.10 -13.79
N LEU A 162 9.02 28.78 -12.55
CA LEU A 162 8.41 29.77 -11.67
C LEU A 162 9.43 30.85 -11.24
N ILE A 163 10.64 30.44 -10.87
CA ILE A 163 11.70 31.39 -10.51
C ILE A 163 12.11 32.26 -11.70
N GLN A 164 12.25 31.68 -12.88
CA GLN A 164 12.56 32.43 -14.10
C GLN A 164 11.44 33.41 -14.47
N GLY A 165 10.16 33.00 -14.34
CA GLY A 165 9.00 33.79 -14.74
C GLY A 165 8.69 34.95 -13.79
N PHE A 166 8.91 34.78 -12.47
CA PHE A 166 8.58 35.77 -11.42
C PHE A 166 9.81 36.46 -10.84
N GLY A 167 11.02 36.14 -11.31
CA GLY A 167 12.28 36.73 -10.89
C GLY A 167 12.93 36.06 -9.68
N ALA A 168 14.24 36.13 -9.58
CA ALA A 168 15.04 35.43 -8.59
C ALA A 168 14.70 35.82 -7.12
N GLY A 169 14.30 37.09 -6.87
CA GLY A 169 13.99 37.58 -5.53
C GLY A 169 12.63 37.12 -4.99
N GLU A 170 11.61 37.01 -5.84
CA GLU A 170 10.22 36.71 -5.42
C GLU A 170 9.69 35.39 -5.98
N GLY A 171 10.31 34.81 -6.99
CA GLY A 171 9.89 33.57 -7.68
C GLY A 171 9.74 32.37 -6.76
N TRP A 172 10.53 32.27 -5.69
CA TRP A 172 10.45 31.20 -4.71
C TRP A 172 9.10 31.15 -3.97
N ARG A 173 8.38 32.25 -3.82
CA ARG A 173 7.06 32.31 -3.19
C ARG A 173 6.02 31.52 -3.98
N TYR A 174 6.10 31.56 -5.30
CA TYR A 174 5.20 30.88 -6.21
C TYR A 174 5.37 29.35 -6.20
N VAL A 175 6.55 28.89 -5.75
CA VAL A 175 6.81 27.46 -5.48
C VAL A 175 5.86 26.92 -4.40
N PHE A 176 5.48 27.74 -3.44
CA PHE A 176 4.49 27.39 -2.42
C PHE A 176 3.06 27.66 -2.88
N TYR A 177 2.83 28.78 -3.56
CA TYR A 177 1.49 29.13 -4.04
C TYR A 177 0.93 28.17 -5.10
N VAL A 178 1.76 27.41 -5.80
CA VAL A 178 1.32 26.38 -6.76
C VAL A 178 0.48 25.28 -6.08
N ASN A 179 0.68 25.05 -4.78
CA ASN A 179 -0.10 24.10 -4.00
C ASN A 179 -1.54 24.58 -3.74
N LEU A 180 -1.81 25.87 -3.78
CA LEU A 180 -3.14 26.44 -3.47
C LEU A 180 -4.22 25.98 -4.48
N PRO A 181 -4.08 26.18 -5.82
CA PRO A 181 -5.09 25.73 -6.78
C PRO A 181 -5.24 24.21 -6.77
N ILE A 182 -4.13 23.46 -6.69
CA ILE A 182 -4.15 21.99 -6.66
C ILE A 182 -4.90 21.50 -5.42
N GLY A 183 -4.58 22.07 -4.26
CA GLY A 183 -5.18 21.67 -2.99
C GLY A 183 -6.65 22.03 -2.89
N ILE A 184 -7.09 23.20 -3.36
CA ILE A 184 -8.51 23.58 -3.41
C ILE A 184 -9.30 22.59 -4.27
N LEU A 185 -8.82 22.26 -5.46
CA LEU A 185 -9.45 21.28 -6.33
C LEU A 185 -9.52 19.90 -5.65
N ALA A 186 -8.43 19.46 -5.02
CA ALA A 186 -8.38 18.19 -4.30
C ALA A 186 -9.37 18.17 -3.11
N ILE A 187 -9.55 19.28 -2.38
CA ILE A 187 -10.56 19.41 -1.29
C ILE A 187 -11.97 19.29 -1.87
N LEU A 188 -12.30 20.05 -2.92
CA LEU A 188 -13.62 20.06 -3.54
C LEU A 188 -14.01 18.66 -4.06
N PHE A 189 -13.10 18.01 -4.77
CA PHE A 189 -13.31 16.63 -5.23
C PHE A 189 -13.32 15.63 -4.08
N GLY A 190 -12.49 15.82 -3.05
CA GLY A 190 -12.44 14.97 -1.86
C GLY A 190 -13.75 14.99 -1.07
N LEU A 191 -14.37 16.16 -0.92
CA LEU A 191 -15.68 16.29 -0.28
C LEU A 191 -16.79 15.52 -1.00
N ARG A 192 -16.69 15.37 -2.34
CA ARG A 192 -17.71 14.71 -3.17
C ARG A 192 -17.43 13.24 -3.48
N LEU A 193 -16.15 12.87 -3.64
CA LEU A 193 -15.77 11.58 -4.21
C LEU A 193 -15.20 10.59 -3.18
N LEU A 194 -14.66 11.08 -2.05
CA LEU A 194 -14.16 10.19 -1.02
C LEU A 194 -15.32 9.53 -0.27
N PRO A 195 -15.24 8.21 -0.01
CA PRO A 195 -16.27 7.50 0.74
C PRO A 195 -16.42 8.10 2.13
N LYS A 196 -17.64 8.11 2.64
CA LYS A 196 -17.91 8.57 4.01
C LYS A 196 -17.27 7.61 5.01
N ASP A 197 -16.72 8.17 6.08
CA ASP A 197 -16.17 7.36 7.16
C ASP A 197 -17.29 6.52 7.79
N VAL A 198 -17.05 5.20 7.90
CA VAL A 198 -17.90 4.33 8.71
C VAL A 198 -17.63 4.67 10.16
N ARG A 199 -18.67 5.02 10.92
CA ARG A 199 -18.50 5.33 12.35
C ARG A 199 -17.87 4.16 13.07
N ALA A 200 -16.69 4.37 13.66
CA ALA A 200 -16.14 3.42 14.62
C ALA A 200 -17.09 3.35 15.82
N GLU A 201 -17.54 2.16 16.17
CA GLU A 201 -18.51 1.93 17.27
C GLU A 201 -17.96 2.31 18.65
N ARG A 202 -16.66 2.52 18.80
CA ARG A 202 -16.02 2.93 20.07
C ARG A 202 -15.04 4.07 19.83
N LYS A 203 -15.24 5.19 20.57
CA LYS A 203 -14.22 6.23 20.73
C LYS A 203 -13.05 5.63 21.51
N ARG A 204 -11.91 5.47 20.85
CA ARG A 204 -10.68 5.02 21.49
C ARG A 204 -9.95 6.20 22.07
N THR A 205 -9.39 6.05 23.27
CA THR A 205 -8.54 7.10 23.88
C THR A 205 -7.18 7.10 23.17
N PRO A 206 -6.71 8.27 22.65
CA PRO A 206 -5.42 8.36 22.01
C PRO A 206 -4.28 8.09 23.02
N ASP A 207 -3.28 7.34 22.58
CA ASP A 207 -2.06 7.12 23.36
C ASP A 207 -1.09 8.30 23.19
N LEU A 208 -1.27 9.33 24.03
CA LEU A 208 -0.43 10.53 23.98
C LEU A 208 1.01 10.23 24.41
N LEU A 209 1.23 9.37 25.40
CA LEU A 209 2.57 9.04 25.87
C LEU A 209 3.35 8.25 24.82
N GLY A 210 2.74 7.22 24.23
CA GLY A 210 3.35 6.50 23.10
C GLY A 210 3.66 7.43 21.94
N THR A 211 2.78 8.37 21.63
CA THR A 211 3.00 9.38 20.59
C THR A 211 4.22 10.27 20.90
N VAL A 212 4.37 10.74 22.14
CA VAL A 212 5.50 11.59 22.56
C VAL A 212 6.80 10.77 22.55
N LEU A 213 6.80 9.54 23.07
CA LEU A 213 7.99 8.69 23.11
C LEU A 213 8.51 8.36 21.70
N LEU A 214 7.61 7.92 20.83
CA LEU A 214 7.98 7.60 19.44
C LEU A 214 8.42 8.88 18.69
N GLY A 215 7.67 9.96 18.87
CA GLY A 215 7.98 11.23 18.23
C GLY A 215 9.33 11.78 18.65
N ALA A 216 9.62 11.81 19.94
CA ALA A 216 10.92 12.24 20.47
C ALA A 216 12.05 11.33 19.93
N ALA A 217 11.84 10.01 19.90
CA ALA A 217 12.82 9.08 19.36
C ALA A 217 13.11 9.35 17.88
N VAL A 218 12.08 9.57 17.04
CA VAL A 218 12.25 9.90 15.61
C VAL A 218 13.01 11.22 15.45
N VAL A 219 12.66 12.26 16.22
CA VAL A 219 13.36 13.56 16.21
C VAL A 219 14.83 13.37 16.56
N LEU A 220 15.14 12.63 17.64
CA LEU A 220 16.51 12.43 18.10
C LEU A 220 17.34 11.51 17.20
N VAL A 221 16.70 10.68 16.37
CA VAL A 221 17.40 9.96 15.29
C VAL A 221 17.72 10.90 14.13
N MET A 222 16.74 11.74 13.74
CA MET A 222 16.89 12.58 12.55
C MET A 222 17.76 13.82 12.78
N LEU A 223 17.76 14.39 14.00
CA LEU A 223 18.46 15.63 14.30
C LEU A 223 19.97 15.56 14.01
N PRO A 224 20.75 14.58 14.55
CA PRO A 224 22.18 14.51 14.24
C PRO A 224 22.48 14.21 12.76
N LEU A 225 21.55 13.57 12.04
CA LEU A 225 21.67 13.33 10.61
C LEU A 225 21.50 14.64 9.81
N VAL A 226 20.58 15.50 10.25
CA VAL A 226 20.38 16.84 9.68
C VAL A 226 21.55 17.76 10.00
N GLU A 227 22.02 17.76 11.27
CA GLU A 227 23.22 18.52 11.68
C GLU A 227 24.47 18.12 10.89
N GLN A 228 24.58 16.86 10.47
CA GLN A 228 25.68 16.38 9.62
C GLN A 228 25.69 17.04 8.22
N GLU A 229 24.54 17.48 7.72
CA GLU A 229 24.43 18.20 6.45
C GLU A 229 24.93 19.65 6.57
N GLU A 230 24.91 20.22 7.79
CA GLU A 230 25.43 21.55 8.09
C GLU A 230 26.97 21.48 8.31
N GLN A 231 27.77 21.97 7.36
CA GLN A 231 29.24 21.92 7.41
C GLN A 231 29.85 22.60 8.64
N SER A 232 29.11 23.44 9.35
CA SER A 232 29.57 24.21 10.54
C SER A 232 29.17 23.59 11.88
N ALA A 233 28.26 22.61 11.90
CA ALA A 233 27.79 22.00 13.14
C ALA A 233 28.55 20.71 13.46
N GLN A 234 28.90 20.52 14.74
CA GLN A 234 29.35 19.20 15.21
C GLN A 234 28.10 18.36 15.58
N PRO A 235 27.82 17.28 14.84
CA PRO A 235 26.62 16.48 15.09
C PRO A 235 26.63 15.86 16.49
N HIS A 236 25.50 15.95 17.17
CA HIS A 236 25.34 15.41 18.53
C HIS A 236 25.02 13.91 18.49
N TRP A 237 25.96 13.06 18.06
CA TRP A 237 25.76 11.61 17.89
C TRP A 237 25.30 10.88 19.14
N TRP A 238 25.55 11.42 20.34
CA TRP A 238 25.04 10.86 21.60
C TRP A 238 23.51 10.83 21.67
N LEU A 239 22.81 11.68 20.91
CA LEU A 239 21.35 11.69 20.79
C LEU A 239 20.82 10.37 20.22
N MET A 240 21.58 9.67 19.39
CA MET A 240 21.22 8.33 18.90
C MET A 240 21.09 7.32 20.05
N GLY A 241 21.92 7.42 21.08
CA GLY A 241 21.80 6.58 22.29
C GLY A 241 20.52 6.88 23.07
N VAL A 242 20.17 8.17 23.20
CA VAL A 242 18.92 8.59 23.85
C VAL A 242 17.71 8.13 23.00
N ALA A 243 17.77 8.26 21.68
CA ALA A 243 16.72 7.80 20.79
C ALA A 243 16.49 6.29 20.91
N ALA A 244 17.56 5.50 20.98
CA ALA A 244 17.48 4.05 21.20
C ALA A 244 16.83 3.72 22.55
N ALA A 245 17.18 4.43 23.62
CA ALA A 245 16.56 4.27 24.94
C ALA A 245 15.07 4.62 24.90
N LEU A 246 14.68 5.71 24.21
CA LEU A 246 13.26 6.10 24.05
C LEU A 246 12.48 5.06 23.21
N LEU A 247 13.08 4.47 22.18
CA LEU A 247 12.44 3.40 21.40
C LEU A 247 12.22 2.14 22.25
N VAL A 248 13.19 1.77 23.09
CA VAL A 248 13.01 0.66 24.04
C VAL A 248 11.89 0.98 25.01
N LEU A 249 11.87 2.18 25.59
CA LEU A 249 10.81 2.63 26.51
C LEU A 249 9.44 2.64 25.80
N PHE A 250 9.37 3.11 24.55
CA PHE A 250 8.17 3.06 23.72
C PHE A 250 7.67 1.63 23.54
N VAL A 251 8.54 0.68 23.17
CA VAL A 251 8.16 -0.74 23.00
C VAL A 251 7.64 -1.34 24.30
N LEU A 252 8.31 -1.06 25.44
CA LEU A 252 7.87 -1.52 26.76
C LEU A 252 6.51 -0.92 27.14
N TRP A 253 6.28 0.36 26.84
CA TRP A 253 5.01 1.06 27.06
C TRP A 253 3.88 0.44 26.25
N GLU A 254 4.09 0.23 24.95
CA GLU A 254 3.12 -0.39 24.04
C GLU A 254 2.75 -1.81 24.47
N GLN A 255 3.75 -2.62 24.90
CA GLN A 255 3.52 -3.95 25.44
C GLN A 255 2.69 -3.92 26.74
N TRP A 256 3.02 -3.00 27.64
CA TRP A 256 2.29 -2.84 28.90
C TRP A 256 0.84 -2.39 28.65
N LEU A 257 0.63 -1.44 27.72
CA LEU A 257 -0.69 -0.95 27.34
C LEU A 257 -1.54 -2.07 26.72
N GLY A 258 -0.95 -2.87 25.82
CA GLY A 258 -1.59 -4.01 25.16
C GLY A 258 -1.98 -5.11 26.16
N ARG A 259 -1.11 -5.41 27.17
CA ARG A 259 -1.42 -6.38 28.26
C ARG A 259 -2.58 -5.92 29.14
N ARG A 260 -2.84 -4.63 29.24
CA ARG A 260 -3.97 -4.04 29.98
C ARG A 260 -5.27 -3.94 29.17
N GLY A 261 -5.30 -4.49 27.95
CA GLY A 261 -6.48 -4.42 27.08
C GLY A 261 -6.78 -3.00 26.54
N LYS A 262 -5.84 -2.07 26.70
CA LYS A 262 -5.93 -0.72 26.11
C LYS A 262 -5.41 -0.74 24.69
N HIS A 263 -5.71 0.33 23.94
CA HIS A 263 -5.37 0.43 22.53
C HIS A 263 -4.01 1.13 22.34
N PRO A 264 -2.92 0.39 22.03
CA PRO A 264 -1.60 0.96 21.79
C PRO A 264 -1.59 1.82 20.53
N LEU A 265 -0.62 2.77 20.43
CA LEU A 265 -0.40 3.58 19.23
C LEU A 265 -0.04 2.69 18.03
N VAL A 266 0.90 1.77 18.25
CA VAL A 266 1.33 0.77 17.26
C VAL A 266 1.07 -0.62 17.83
N ASN A 267 0.25 -1.40 17.14
CA ASN A 267 0.09 -2.80 17.47
C ASN A 267 1.38 -3.55 17.15
N LEU A 268 2.18 -3.89 18.18
CA LEU A 268 3.46 -4.59 17.99
C LEU A 268 3.33 -5.95 17.30
N LYS A 269 2.13 -6.53 17.21
CA LYS A 269 1.86 -7.71 16.39
C LYS A 269 2.13 -7.46 14.89
N LEU A 270 2.07 -6.21 14.44
CA LEU A 270 2.48 -5.84 13.07
C LEU A 270 3.93 -6.26 12.79
N LEU A 271 4.81 -6.11 13.78
CA LEU A 271 6.22 -6.49 13.65
C LEU A 271 6.44 -8.02 13.71
N THR A 272 5.45 -8.81 14.10
CA THR A 272 5.49 -10.27 14.01
C THR A 272 5.04 -10.81 12.66
N VAL A 273 4.35 -9.97 11.87
CA VAL A 273 3.97 -10.29 10.49
C VAL A 273 5.21 -10.18 9.62
N ARG A 274 5.76 -11.33 9.23
CA ARG A 274 7.05 -11.38 8.51
C ARG A 274 7.03 -10.60 7.19
N SER A 275 5.95 -10.68 6.40
CA SER A 275 5.80 -9.94 5.15
C SER A 275 5.99 -8.43 5.38
N TYR A 276 5.40 -7.92 6.44
CA TYR A 276 5.50 -6.52 6.83
C TYR A 276 6.90 -6.15 7.31
N THR A 277 7.47 -6.91 8.27
CA THR A 277 8.77 -6.59 8.88
C THR A 277 9.91 -6.64 7.87
N MET A 278 9.94 -7.65 6.98
CA MET A 278 10.96 -7.76 5.95
C MET A 278 10.83 -6.63 4.91
N ALA A 279 9.62 -6.28 4.51
CA ALA A 279 9.37 -5.19 3.58
C ALA A 279 9.69 -3.81 4.20
N ALA A 280 9.44 -3.62 5.50
CA ALA A 280 9.79 -2.40 6.22
C ALA A 280 11.31 -2.25 6.37
N ALA A 281 12.02 -3.32 6.73
CA ALA A 281 13.49 -3.32 6.81
C ALA A 281 14.14 -3.07 5.45
N LEU A 282 13.67 -3.77 4.39
CA LEU A 282 14.12 -3.54 3.03
C LEU A 282 13.85 -2.08 2.61
N GLY A 283 12.68 -1.54 2.91
CA GLY A 283 12.32 -0.16 2.60
C GLY A 283 13.24 0.85 3.27
N LEU A 284 13.56 0.67 4.56
CA LEU A 284 14.48 1.54 5.29
C LEU A 284 15.87 1.57 4.62
N VAL A 285 16.47 0.39 4.39
CA VAL A 285 17.81 0.27 3.82
C VAL A 285 17.83 0.74 2.36
N TYR A 286 16.79 0.42 1.59
CA TYR A 286 16.65 0.88 0.21
C TYR A 286 16.62 2.41 0.12
N PHE A 287 15.80 3.08 0.95
CA PHE A 287 15.72 4.53 0.95
C PHE A 287 17.03 5.18 1.45
N ALA A 288 17.78 4.52 2.32
CA ALA A 288 19.11 4.96 2.69
C ALA A 288 20.08 4.96 1.49
N GLY A 289 20.06 3.95 0.64
CA GLY A 289 20.87 3.95 -0.58
C GLY A 289 20.32 4.86 -1.69
N PHE A 290 19.00 4.98 -1.77
CA PHE A 290 18.32 5.68 -2.86
C PHE A 290 18.36 7.20 -2.76
N THR A 291 18.19 7.78 -1.55
CA THR A 291 17.96 9.22 -1.42
C THR A 291 19.26 10.04 -1.56
N GLY A 292 20.39 9.52 -1.09
CA GLY A 292 21.69 10.17 -1.19
C GLY A 292 22.14 10.49 -2.61
N ILE A 293 21.65 9.72 -3.60
CA ILE A 293 22.00 9.89 -5.02
C ILE A 293 21.63 11.28 -5.53
N PHE A 294 20.47 11.79 -5.14
CA PHE A 294 19.96 13.08 -5.62
C PHE A 294 20.85 14.23 -5.13
N LEU A 295 21.31 14.18 -3.86
CA LEU A 295 22.23 15.16 -3.33
C LEU A 295 23.58 15.10 -4.08
N VAL A 296 24.18 13.92 -4.18
CA VAL A 296 25.49 13.72 -4.81
C VAL A 296 25.48 14.18 -6.26
N LEU A 297 24.48 13.77 -7.04
CA LEU A 297 24.41 14.18 -8.45
C LEU A 297 24.08 15.67 -8.62
N THR A 298 23.28 16.26 -7.73
CA THR A 298 22.99 17.70 -7.79
C THR A 298 24.27 18.52 -7.54
N LEU A 299 25.04 18.17 -6.51
CA LEU A 299 26.32 18.82 -6.20
C LEU A 299 27.31 18.64 -7.35
N PHE A 300 27.42 17.45 -7.87
CA PHE A 300 28.31 17.13 -8.99
C PHE A 300 27.96 17.95 -10.24
N PHE A 301 26.71 17.96 -10.67
CA PHE A 301 26.31 18.71 -11.87
C PHE A 301 26.43 20.23 -11.67
N GLN A 302 26.01 20.76 -10.52
CA GLN A 302 25.98 22.22 -10.32
C GLN A 302 27.36 22.79 -9.94
N GLN A 303 28.06 22.17 -9.01
CA GLN A 303 29.34 22.68 -8.51
C GLN A 303 30.53 22.10 -9.27
N GLY A 304 30.48 20.84 -9.70
CA GLY A 304 31.53 20.20 -10.46
C GLY A 304 31.52 20.55 -11.93
N GLU A 305 30.38 20.39 -12.59
CA GLU A 305 30.24 20.60 -14.04
C GLU A 305 29.72 22.00 -14.43
N GLY A 306 29.38 22.85 -13.44
CA GLY A 306 28.91 24.21 -13.69
C GLY A 306 27.50 24.29 -14.32
N TYR A 307 26.69 23.25 -14.23
CA TYR A 307 25.34 23.24 -14.77
C TYR A 307 24.46 24.19 -13.98
N SER A 308 23.55 24.89 -14.68
CA SER A 308 22.44 25.59 -14.02
C SER A 308 21.53 24.60 -13.31
N ALA A 309 20.72 25.07 -12.35
CA ALA A 309 19.73 24.24 -11.66
C ALA A 309 18.77 23.52 -12.63
N LEU A 310 18.37 24.21 -13.72
CA LEU A 310 17.52 23.63 -14.75
C LEU A 310 18.22 22.52 -15.54
N GLN A 311 19.50 22.72 -15.91
CA GLN A 311 20.30 21.72 -16.62
C GLN A 311 20.58 20.49 -15.73
N SER A 312 20.88 20.70 -14.46
CA SER A 312 21.03 19.63 -13.48
C SER A 312 19.75 18.81 -13.32
N GLY A 313 18.60 19.49 -13.20
CA GLY A 313 17.28 18.83 -13.18
C GLY A 313 16.98 18.05 -14.46
N ALA A 314 17.33 18.63 -15.64
CA ALA A 314 17.17 17.96 -16.93
C ALA A 314 18.06 16.71 -17.07
N ALA A 315 19.27 16.73 -16.55
CA ALA A 315 20.17 15.57 -16.54
C ALA A 315 19.59 14.38 -15.76
N MET A 316 18.75 14.64 -14.73
CA MET A 316 18.09 13.62 -13.93
C MET A 316 16.73 13.15 -14.50
N LEU A 317 16.24 13.75 -15.60
CA LEU A 317 14.94 13.36 -16.19
C LEU A 317 14.88 11.89 -16.63
N ALA A 318 16.01 11.33 -17.10
CA ALA A 318 16.06 9.93 -17.51
C ALA A 318 15.71 8.98 -16.33
N PHE A 319 16.25 9.27 -15.13
CA PHE A 319 15.89 8.55 -13.92
C PHE A 319 14.39 8.71 -13.59
N ALA A 320 13.89 9.93 -13.62
CA ALA A 320 12.51 10.23 -13.30
C ALA A 320 11.51 9.57 -14.27
N ILE A 321 11.82 9.55 -15.57
CA ILE A 321 11.01 8.86 -16.59
C ILE A 321 10.97 7.36 -16.32
N GLY A 322 12.12 6.72 -16.05
CA GLY A 322 12.19 5.31 -15.68
C GLY A 322 11.32 5.00 -14.45
N SER A 323 11.46 5.83 -13.41
CA SER A 323 10.72 5.71 -12.15
C SER A 323 9.21 5.96 -12.29
N ALA A 324 8.77 6.77 -13.25
CA ALA A 324 7.36 7.04 -13.51
C ALA A 324 6.68 5.90 -14.31
N ILE A 325 7.41 5.27 -15.24
CA ILE A 325 6.86 4.22 -16.13
C ILE A 325 6.79 2.87 -15.42
N SER A 326 7.83 2.48 -14.72
CA SER A 326 7.98 1.13 -14.17
C SER A 326 6.93 0.72 -13.13
N PRO A 327 6.37 1.61 -12.28
CA PRO A 327 5.32 1.22 -11.32
C PRO A 327 4.02 0.76 -11.99
N ALA A 328 3.71 1.26 -13.20
CA ALA A 328 2.55 0.81 -13.97
C ALA A 328 2.70 -0.68 -14.39
N ILE A 329 3.92 -1.10 -14.71
CA ILE A 329 4.28 -2.48 -15.01
C ILE A 329 4.31 -3.29 -13.71
N GLY A 330 4.98 -2.77 -12.69
CA GLY A 330 5.12 -3.38 -11.38
C GLY A 330 3.78 -3.67 -10.72
N GLY A 331 2.86 -2.70 -10.71
CA GLY A 331 1.53 -2.87 -10.14
C GLY A 331 0.66 -3.94 -10.81
N ARG A 332 0.91 -4.26 -12.10
CA ARG A 332 0.23 -5.34 -12.81
C ARG A 332 0.83 -6.71 -12.54
N LEU A 333 2.14 -6.78 -12.33
CA LEU A 333 2.90 -8.02 -12.20
C LEU A 333 3.18 -8.44 -10.75
N VAL A 334 3.03 -7.52 -9.77
CA VAL A 334 3.37 -7.78 -8.36
C VAL A 334 2.68 -9.03 -7.79
N HIS A 335 1.41 -9.26 -8.16
CA HIS A 335 0.65 -10.43 -7.68
C HIS A 335 1.12 -11.76 -8.29
N ARG A 336 1.81 -11.74 -9.45
CA ARG A 336 2.37 -12.93 -10.09
C ARG A 336 3.80 -13.19 -9.67
N LEU A 337 4.62 -12.14 -9.63
CA LEU A 337 6.04 -12.24 -9.33
C LEU A 337 6.35 -12.08 -7.85
N GLY A 338 5.52 -11.29 -7.11
CA GLY A 338 5.73 -11.07 -5.68
C GLY A 338 7.11 -10.49 -5.35
N ARG A 339 7.79 -11.06 -4.34
CA ARG A 339 9.11 -10.62 -3.86
C ARG A 339 10.25 -10.67 -4.88
N PRO A 340 10.35 -11.66 -5.79
CA PRO A 340 11.32 -11.65 -6.90
C PRO A 340 11.33 -10.37 -7.71
N MET A 341 10.18 -9.69 -7.88
CA MET A 341 10.11 -8.43 -8.60
C MET A 341 10.82 -7.28 -7.85
N VAL A 342 10.64 -7.20 -6.53
CA VAL A 342 11.35 -6.21 -5.69
C VAL A 342 12.87 -6.44 -5.78
N VAL A 343 13.30 -7.69 -5.72
CA VAL A 343 14.72 -8.08 -5.83
C VAL A 343 15.28 -7.70 -7.21
N SER A 344 14.55 -7.99 -8.30
CA SER A 344 15.02 -7.60 -9.65
C SER A 344 15.05 -6.07 -9.82
N GLY A 345 14.07 -5.35 -9.27
CA GLY A 345 14.08 -3.89 -9.23
C GLY A 345 15.29 -3.33 -8.46
N THR A 346 15.58 -3.88 -7.29
CA THR A 346 16.75 -3.46 -6.48
C THR A 346 18.08 -3.75 -7.19
N LEU A 347 18.16 -4.90 -7.92
CA LEU A 347 19.31 -5.22 -8.75
C LEU A 347 19.51 -4.19 -9.88
N LEU A 348 18.44 -3.81 -10.57
CA LEU A 348 18.51 -2.79 -11.63
C LEU A 348 18.95 -1.44 -11.07
N VAL A 349 18.50 -1.04 -9.87
CA VAL A 349 18.98 0.17 -9.21
C VAL A 349 20.49 0.07 -8.94
N ALA A 350 20.95 -1.04 -8.35
CA ALA A 350 22.37 -1.23 -8.06
C ALA A 350 23.24 -1.18 -9.32
N LEU A 351 22.81 -1.85 -10.40
CA LEU A 351 23.54 -1.84 -11.69
C LEU A 351 23.54 -0.45 -12.33
N GLY A 352 22.40 0.24 -12.31
CA GLY A 352 22.31 1.60 -12.85
C GLY A 352 23.19 2.59 -12.09
N LEU A 353 23.23 2.51 -10.75
CA LEU A 353 24.09 3.37 -9.92
C LEU A 353 25.57 3.05 -10.09
N ALA A 354 25.95 1.78 -10.13
CA ALA A 354 27.32 1.35 -10.40
C ALA A 354 27.78 1.83 -11.77
N GLY A 355 26.91 1.71 -12.81
CA GLY A 355 27.19 2.23 -14.14
C GLY A 355 27.31 3.76 -14.17
N THR A 356 26.48 4.48 -13.41
CA THR A 356 26.59 5.94 -13.25
C THR A 356 27.91 6.31 -12.58
N ALA A 357 28.30 5.66 -11.48
CA ALA A 357 29.55 5.90 -10.78
C ALA A 357 30.78 5.63 -11.69
N TRP A 358 30.75 4.54 -12.46
CA TRP A 358 31.80 4.19 -13.40
C TRP A 358 32.00 5.24 -14.51
N LEU A 359 30.87 5.72 -15.08
CA LEU A 359 30.91 6.75 -16.14
C LEU A 359 31.32 8.11 -15.59
N VAL A 360 30.88 8.50 -14.39
CA VAL A 360 31.29 9.73 -13.72
C VAL A 360 32.81 9.72 -13.48
N HIS A 361 33.37 8.56 -13.10
CA HIS A 361 34.82 8.44 -12.86
C HIS A 361 35.65 8.55 -14.14
N GLY A 362 35.20 7.98 -15.25
CA GLY A 362 36.00 7.79 -16.46
C GLY A 362 35.70 8.72 -17.63
N TYR A 363 34.62 9.52 -17.57
CA TYR A 363 34.19 10.35 -18.68
C TYR A 363 34.22 11.85 -18.32
N SER A 364 34.95 12.63 -19.11
CA SER A 364 35.00 14.09 -19.02
C SER A 364 34.69 14.69 -20.40
N GLY A 365 33.47 15.19 -20.60
CA GLY A 365 33.07 15.77 -21.88
C GLY A 365 31.69 16.45 -21.84
N GLY A 366 31.46 17.39 -22.73
CA GLY A 366 30.25 18.23 -22.77
C GLY A 366 28.93 17.47 -23.00
N SER A 367 28.95 16.15 -23.26
CA SER A 367 27.77 15.28 -23.39
C SER A 367 27.54 14.38 -22.16
N LEU A 368 28.18 14.67 -21.03
CA LEU A 368 28.15 13.84 -19.82
C LEU A 368 26.69 13.51 -19.38
N ALA A 369 25.80 14.50 -19.32
CA ALA A 369 24.38 14.28 -18.95
C ALA A 369 23.69 13.26 -19.87
N LEU A 370 23.99 13.29 -21.18
CA LEU A 370 23.42 12.35 -22.14
C LEU A 370 24.00 10.93 -21.96
N VAL A 371 25.29 10.82 -21.68
CA VAL A 371 25.96 9.54 -21.41
C VAL A 371 25.43 8.90 -20.13
N LEU A 372 25.16 9.69 -19.08
CA LEU A 372 24.58 9.21 -17.82
C LEU A 372 23.08 8.88 -17.93
N ALA A 373 22.38 9.33 -18.99
CA ALA A 373 20.95 9.08 -19.13
C ALA A 373 20.59 7.59 -19.17
N GLY A 374 21.42 6.76 -19.83
CA GLY A 374 21.19 5.30 -19.90
C GLY A 374 21.17 4.62 -18.52
N PRO A 375 22.28 4.65 -17.76
CA PRO A 375 22.32 4.05 -16.44
C PRO A 375 21.36 4.69 -15.44
N LEU A 376 21.13 6.02 -15.50
CA LEU A 376 20.12 6.68 -14.67
C LEU A 376 18.69 6.21 -15.00
N PHE A 377 18.36 6.00 -16.27
CA PHE A 377 17.08 5.42 -16.66
C PHE A 377 16.91 4.00 -16.08
N VAL A 378 17.93 3.15 -16.16
CA VAL A 378 17.93 1.80 -15.60
C VAL A 378 17.71 1.84 -14.08
N ALA A 379 18.42 2.73 -13.38
CA ALA A 379 18.25 2.93 -11.93
C ALA A 379 16.83 3.41 -11.59
N GLY A 380 16.32 4.39 -12.33
CA GLY A 380 14.95 4.89 -12.16
C GLY A 380 13.89 3.83 -12.43
N PHE A 381 14.04 3.07 -13.52
CA PHE A 381 13.14 1.96 -13.84
C PHE A 381 13.13 0.90 -12.74
N GLY A 382 14.31 0.52 -12.23
CA GLY A 382 14.46 -0.37 -11.09
C GLY A 382 13.75 0.16 -9.85
N SER A 383 13.90 1.46 -9.54
CA SER A 383 13.29 2.12 -8.38
C SER A 383 11.76 1.99 -8.35
N GLY A 384 11.09 2.20 -9.46
CA GLY A 384 9.63 2.05 -9.53
C GLY A 384 9.15 0.60 -9.36
N LEU A 385 10.01 -0.40 -9.70
CA LEU A 385 9.75 -1.81 -9.41
C LEU A 385 10.01 -2.18 -7.93
N VAL A 386 10.65 -1.31 -7.15
CA VAL A 386 10.87 -1.53 -5.70
C VAL A 386 9.77 -0.86 -4.87
N ILE A 387 9.57 0.46 -5.00
CA ILE A 387 8.80 1.28 -4.06
C ILE A 387 7.34 0.82 -3.98
N ALA A 388 6.64 0.76 -5.13
CA ALA A 388 5.23 0.41 -5.17
C ALA A 388 4.96 -1.08 -4.85
N PRO A 389 5.70 -2.05 -5.42
CA PRO A 389 5.54 -3.46 -5.08
C PRO A 389 5.89 -3.79 -3.63
N ASN A 390 6.96 -3.20 -3.09
CA ASN A 390 7.33 -3.41 -1.69
C ASN A 390 6.24 -2.94 -0.74
N SER A 391 5.64 -1.77 -0.98
CA SER A 391 4.51 -1.25 -0.20
C SER A 391 3.27 -2.15 -0.32
N THR A 392 2.98 -2.69 -1.51
CA THR A 392 1.87 -3.62 -1.74
C THR A 392 2.05 -4.91 -0.94
N LEU A 393 3.25 -5.51 -1.00
CA LEU A 393 3.59 -6.75 -0.31
C LEU A 393 3.70 -6.58 1.21
N ALA A 394 4.17 -5.41 1.67
CA ALA A 394 4.21 -5.08 3.10
C ALA A 394 2.83 -5.12 3.74
N LEU A 395 1.83 -4.61 3.02
CA LEU A 395 0.47 -4.44 3.55
C LEU A 395 -0.48 -5.58 3.14
N GLU A 396 0.00 -6.63 2.48
CA GLU A 396 -0.83 -7.73 1.96
C GLU A 396 -1.53 -8.48 3.09
N ASP A 397 -0.79 -8.82 4.14
CA ASP A 397 -1.27 -9.59 5.29
C ASP A 397 -1.76 -8.70 6.46
N ILE A 398 -1.83 -7.37 6.26
CA ILE A 398 -2.27 -6.41 7.27
C ILE A 398 -3.76 -6.12 7.11
N SER A 399 -4.47 -6.12 8.24
CA SER A 399 -5.89 -5.75 8.27
C SER A 399 -6.12 -4.34 7.72
N PRO A 400 -7.10 -4.13 6.84
CA PRO A 400 -7.48 -2.80 6.37
C PRO A 400 -7.79 -1.81 7.50
N ALA A 401 -8.24 -2.29 8.68
CA ALA A 401 -8.51 -1.46 9.85
C ALA A 401 -7.25 -0.84 10.47
N GLU A 402 -6.07 -1.44 10.27
CA GLU A 402 -4.76 -0.96 10.77
C GLU A 402 -3.90 -0.37 9.64
N GLY A 403 -4.46 -0.21 8.45
CA GLY A 403 -3.71 0.18 7.25
C GLY A 403 -3.08 1.56 7.32
N GLY A 404 -3.71 2.52 8.00
CA GLY A 404 -3.16 3.86 8.24
C GLY A 404 -1.94 3.82 9.15
N THR A 405 -2.05 3.13 10.29
CA THR A 405 -0.95 2.95 11.26
C THR A 405 0.22 2.18 10.62
N ALA A 406 -0.06 1.06 9.96
CA ALA A 406 0.97 0.26 9.28
C ALA A 406 1.66 1.06 8.16
N GLY A 407 0.91 1.82 7.38
CA GLY A 407 1.45 2.73 6.36
C GLY A 407 2.32 3.84 6.97
N GLY A 408 1.90 4.40 8.10
CA GLY A 408 2.67 5.41 8.84
C GLY A 408 4.03 4.87 9.32
N VAL A 409 4.06 3.70 9.95
CA VAL A 409 5.31 3.05 10.42
C VAL A 409 6.23 2.74 9.24
N LEU A 410 5.68 2.21 8.14
CA LEU A 410 6.45 1.92 6.92
C LEU A 410 7.10 3.19 6.37
N GLN A 411 6.34 4.27 6.23
CA GLN A 411 6.85 5.55 5.73
C GLN A 411 7.84 6.20 6.68
N THR A 412 7.64 6.10 8.01
CA THR A 412 8.62 6.61 9.00
C THR A 412 9.96 5.91 8.83
N GLY A 413 9.98 4.58 8.65
CA GLY A 413 11.20 3.84 8.33
C GLY A 413 11.86 4.32 7.04
N GLN A 414 11.08 4.58 5.99
CA GLN A 414 11.60 5.14 4.73
C GLN A 414 12.20 6.54 4.90
N ARG A 415 11.60 7.40 5.74
CA ARG A 415 12.12 8.75 6.04
C ARG A 415 13.43 8.71 6.83
N ILE A 416 13.51 7.85 7.85
CA ILE A 416 14.76 7.63 8.57
C ILE A 416 15.85 7.12 7.61
N GLY A 417 15.52 6.14 6.76
CA GLY A 417 16.41 5.67 5.72
C GLY A 417 16.89 6.80 4.80
N ALA A 418 15.96 7.64 4.32
CA ALA A 418 16.29 8.78 3.46
C ALA A 418 17.27 9.74 4.14
N ALA A 419 17.05 10.10 5.41
CA ALA A 419 17.96 10.98 6.16
C ALA A 419 19.35 10.35 6.33
N ILE A 420 19.43 9.04 6.65
CA ILE A 420 20.70 8.31 6.68
C ILE A 420 21.41 8.38 5.33
N GLY A 421 20.68 8.20 4.24
CA GLY A 421 21.22 8.20 2.89
C GLY A 421 21.79 9.53 2.46
N THR A 422 21.06 10.62 2.75
CA THR A 422 21.50 11.98 2.44
C THR A 422 22.75 12.32 3.26
N ALA A 423 22.73 12.05 4.57
CA ALA A 423 23.88 12.31 5.45
C ALA A 423 25.12 11.50 5.04
N LEU A 424 24.98 10.21 4.74
CA LEU A 424 26.09 9.35 4.31
C LEU A 424 26.61 9.77 2.93
N GLY A 425 25.72 10.00 1.96
CA GLY A 425 26.09 10.43 0.62
C GLY A 425 26.83 11.75 0.62
N GLY A 426 26.34 12.73 1.38
CA GLY A 426 27.00 14.03 1.59
C GLY A 426 28.36 13.88 2.29
N SER A 427 28.41 13.12 3.37
CA SER A 427 29.66 12.88 4.11
C SER A 427 30.74 12.25 3.24
N LEU A 428 30.40 11.21 2.47
CA LEU A 428 31.36 10.57 1.55
C LEU A 428 31.80 11.52 0.43
N PHE A 429 30.86 12.29 -0.13
CA PHE A 429 31.17 13.28 -1.17
C PHE A 429 32.11 14.36 -0.68
N PHE A 430 31.78 15.05 0.43
CA PHE A 430 32.62 16.16 0.94
C PHE A 430 33.96 15.68 1.53
N SER A 431 33.97 14.51 2.17
CA SER A 431 35.23 13.91 2.67
C SER A 431 36.21 13.64 1.52
N GLU A 432 35.72 13.09 0.40
CA GLU A 432 36.54 12.82 -0.76
C GLU A 432 36.93 14.11 -1.50
N LEU A 433 36.01 15.07 -1.62
CA LEU A 433 36.28 16.38 -2.22
C LEU A 433 37.44 17.08 -1.50
N GLY A 434 37.48 17.01 -0.16
CA GLY A 434 38.59 17.54 0.64
C GLY A 434 39.89 16.77 0.44
N ARG A 435 39.86 15.44 0.33
CA ARG A 435 41.01 14.59 0.11
C ARG A 435 41.64 14.75 -1.28
N SER A 436 40.75 14.84 -2.29
CA SER A 436 41.16 14.95 -3.70
C SER A 436 41.50 16.37 -4.14
N HIS A 437 41.56 17.35 -3.21
CA HIS A 437 41.85 18.75 -3.48
C HIS A 437 40.88 19.39 -4.48
N GLY A 438 39.59 19.01 -4.40
CA GLY A 438 38.51 19.60 -5.21
C GLY A 438 38.11 18.80 -6.46
N ASP A 439 38.48 17.53 -6.56
CA ASP A 439 38.04 16.67 -7.66
C ASP A 439 36.58 16.20 -7.43
N TYR A 440 35.64 16.85 -8.12
CA TYR A 440 34.21 16.53 -8.06
C TYR A 440 33.85 15.18 -8.68
N HIS A 441 34.64 14.69 -9.68
CA HIS A 441 34.41 13.35 -10.28
C HIS A 441 34.72 12.24 -9.25
N SER A 442 35.85 12.35 -8.55
CA SER A 442 36.20 11.44 -7.47
C SER A 442 35.17 11.50 -6.33
N ALA A 443 34.82 12.71 -5.90
CA ALA A 443 33.82 12.91 -4.84
C ALA A 443 32.47 12.31 -5.17
N ALA A 444 31.93 12.54 -6.37
CA ALA A 444 30.67 11.98 -6.83
C ALA A 444 30.74 10.46 -6.95
N THR A 445 31.85 9.92 -7.45
CA THR A 445 32.07 8.47 -7.55
C THR A 445 31.97 7.80 -6.18
N HIS A 446 32.67 8.33 -5.14
CA HIS A 446 32.60 7.78 -3.78
C HIS A 446 31.21 7.90 -3.14
N GLY A 447 30.53 9.01 -3.32
CA GLY A 447 29.14 9.17 -2.85
C GLY A 447 28.16 8.19 -3.51
N LEU A 448 28.28 7.97 -4.84
CA LEU A 448 27.48 7.01 -5.59
C LEU A 448 27.80 5.55 -5.22
N LEU A 449 29.07 5.21 -4.98
CA LEU A 449 29.46 3.89 -4.52
C LEU A 449 28.92 3.59 -3.12
N GLY A 450 28.95 4.56 -2.20
CA GLY A 450 28.32 4.44 -0.89
C GLY A 450 26.80 4.17 -0.99
N SER A 451 26.12 4.92 -1.83
CA SER A 451 24.69 4.70 -2.14
C SER A 451 24.45 3.31 -2.76
N THR A 452 25.32 2.89 -3.69
CA THR A 452 25.25 1.56 -4.33
C THR A 452 25.44 0.44 -3.30
N ALA A 453 26.37 0.58 -2.36
CA ALA A 453 26.60 -0.40 -1.30
C ALA A 453 25.35 -0.61 -0.42
N LEU A 454 24.65 0.47 -0.06
CA LEU A 454 23.38 0.38 0.68
C LEU A 454 22.27 -0.29 -0.14
N VAL A 455 22.17 0.01 -1.43
CA VAL A 455 21.21 -0.67 -2.33
C VAL A 455 21.55 -2.16 -2.47
N VAL A 456 22.82 -2.52 -2.56
CA VAL A 456 23.27 -3.93 -2.55
C VAL A 456 22.94 -4.60 -1.22
N LEU A 457 23.06 -3.90 -0.09
CA LEU A 457 22.61 -4.42 1.20
C LEU A 457 21.10 -4.68 1.22
N ALA A 458 20.29 -3.76 0.67
CA ALA A 458 18.84 -3.97 0.50
C ALA A 458 18.55 -5.18 -0.42
N LEU A 459 19.33 -5.38 -1.49
CA LEU A 459 19.25 -6.53 -2.37
C LEU A 459 19.50 -7.84 -1.61
N LEU A 460 20.53 -7.88 -0.76
CA LEU A 460 20.85 -9.04 0.08
C LEU A 460 19.69 -9.36 1.06
N PHE A 461 19.08 -8.35 1.66
CA PHE A 461 17.86 -8.52 2.46
C PHE A 461 16.73 -9.17 1.66
N GLY A 462 16.48 -8.67 0.46
CA GLY A 462 15.44 -9.21 -0.43
C GLY A 462 15.69 -10.66 -0.86
N ILE A 463 16.94 -11.00 -1.20
CA ILE A 463 17.36 -12.36 -1.55
C ILE A 463 17.19 -13.30 -0.35
N THR A 464 17.65 -12.87 0.82
CA THR A 464 17.55 -13.64 2.07
C THR A 464 16.10 -13.96 2.40
N ASP A 465 15.20 -12.99 2.22
CA ASP A 465 13.77 -13.20 2.45
C ASP A 465 13.16 -14.24 1.48
N ILE A 466 13.54 -14.21 0.20
CA ILE A 466 13.13 -15.24 -0.79
C ILE A 466 13.66 -16.62 -0.39
N VAL A 467 14.94 -16.73 -0.05
CA VAL A 467 15.58 -18.01 0.32
C VAL A 467 14.93 -18.62 1.55
N LEU A 468 14.74 -17.82 2.60
CA LEU A 468 14.09 -18.27 3.84
C LEU A 468 12.61 -18.63 3.62
N SER A 469 11.91 -17.94 2.71
CA SER A 469 10.52 -18.25 2.36
C SER A 469 10.43 -19.59 1.62
N ARG A 470 11.35 -19.86 0.69
CA ARG A 470 11.44 -21.14 -0.05
C ARG A 470 11.85 -22.29 0.88
N ALA A 471 12.82 -22.07 1.77
CA ALA A 471 13.28 -23.08 2.71
C ALA A 471 12.15 -23.50 3.68
N ARG A 472 11.31 -22.55 4.15
CA ARG A 472 10.12 -22.87 4.97
C ARG A 472 9.05 -23.63 4.17
N LYS A 473 8.77 -23.24 2.93
CA LYS A 473 7.85 -24.00 2.05
C LYS A 473 8.35 -25.43 1.82
N ARG A 474 9.66 -25.64 1.69
CA ARG A 474 10.26 -26.99 1.56
C ARG A 474 10.22 -27.78 2.87
N ARG A 475 10.37 -27.13 4.02
CA ARG A 475 10.26 -27.80 5.34
C ARG A 475 8.83 -28.07 5.76
N GLY A 476 7.86 -27.34 5.26
CA GLY A 476 6.42 -27.55 5.47
C GLY A 476 5.75 -28.39 4.37
N ALA A 477 6.44 -28.73 3.31
CA ALA A 477 5.99 -29.80 2.39
C ALA A 477 6.39 -31.15 3.01
N PRO A 478 5.45 -32.10 3.19
CA PRO A 478 5.84 -33.48 3.50
C PRO A 478 6.83 -33.92 2.43
N ALA A 479 7.95 -34.52 2.86
CA ALA A 479 8.91 -35.12 1.92
C ALA A 479 8.13 -36.05 1.01
N ALA A 480 8.17 -35.79 -0.30
CA ALA A 480 7.73 -36.77 -1.28
C ALA A 480 8.66 -37.97 -1.12
N THR A 481 8.19 -39.01 -0.44
CA THR A 481 8.80 -40.33 -0.47
C THR A 481 8.82 -40.80 -1.89
N PRO A 482 9.95 -41.32 -2.43
CA PRO A 482 9.96 -41.94 -3.75
C PRO A 482 8.94 -43.10 -3.73
N GLU A 483 8.01 -43.10 -4.67
CA GLU A 483 7.13 -44.24 -4.91
C GLU A 483 7.96 -45.49 -5.11
N PRO A 484 7.72 -46.57 -4.36
CA PRO A 484 8.07 -47.92 -4.82
C PRO A 484 6.90 -48.41 -5.67
N ASP A 485 7.22 -48.64 -6.92
CA ASP A 485 6.41 -49.40 -7.86
C ASP A 485 6.15 -50.80 -7.27
N THR A 486 4.89 -51.08 -6.87
CA THR A 486 4.29 -52.41 -6.90
C THR A 486 2.84 -52.38 -6.44
N GLY A 487 1.96 -52.94 -7.24
CA GLY A 487 0.54 -53.07 -6.99
C GLY A 487 0.20 -53.85 -5.71
N ALA A 488 -0.74 -53.29 -5.03
CA ALA A 488 -1.80 -53.80 -4.18
C ALA A 488 -2.14 -52.69 -3.17
N ALA A 489 -3.35 -52.18 -3.18
CA ALA A 489 -3.81 -51.16 -2.24
C ALA A 489 -3.78 -51.69 -0.80
N PRO A 490 -3.02 -51.05 0.14
CA PRO A 490 -3.18 -51.37 1.55
C PRO A 490 -4.43 -50.63 2.09
N VAL A 491 -5.26 -51.37 2.75
CA VAL A 491 -6.33 -50.82 3.60
C VAL A 491 -5.71 -49.82 4.58
N PRO A 492 -6.16 -48.54 4.67
CA PRO A 492 -5.57 -47.56 5.55
C PRO A 492 -5.81 -47.96 7.01
N GLN A 493 -4.72 -48.20 7.74
CA GLN A 493 -4.76 -48.26 9.20
C GLN A 493 -5.12 -46.89 9.73
N ARG A 494 -6.25 -46.77 10.41
CA ARG A 494 -6.78 -45.54 10.99
C ARG A 494 -5.82 -45.03 12.09
N PRO A 495 -5.26 -43.79 12.00
CA PRO A 495 -4.60 -43.18 13.13
C PRO A 495 -5.60 -42.94 14.27
N ALA A 496 -5.16 -43.05 15.50
CA ALA A 496 -6.02 -42.89 16.71
C ALA A 496 -6.67 -41.48 16.77
N ASP A 497 -6.02 -40.46 16.21
CA ASP A 497 -6.47 -39.07 16.23
C ASP A 497 -6.88 -38.62 14.81
N SER A 498 -8.12 -38.93 14.43
CA SER A 498 -8.64 -38.55 13.10
C SER A 498 -10.12 -38.15 13.15
N VAL A 499 -10.46 -37.17 12.31
CA VAL A 499 -11.86 -36.82 11.98
C VAL A 499 -12.18 -37.46 10.65
N THR A 500 -13.21 -38.30 10.64
CA THR A 500 -13.70 -38.98 9.43
C THR A 500 -15.17 -38.64 9.23
N GLY A 501 -15.68 -38.72 8.02
CA GLY A 501 -17.09 -38.49 7.74
C GLY A 501 -17.41 -38.61 6.26
N THR A 502 -18.67 -38.38 5.95
CA THR A 502 -19.14 -38.31 4.57
C THR A 502 -19.88 -37.00 4.34
N VAL A 503 -19.65 -36.39 3.19
CA VAL A 503 -20.45 -35.25 2.72
C VAL A 503 -21.57 -35.80 1.83
N ARG A 504 -22.82 -35.63 2.27
CA ARG A 504 -24.00 -36.06 1.54
C ARG A 504 -24.59 -34.89 0.73
N GLY A 505 -25.24 -35.21 -0.38
CA GLY A 505 -25.83 -34.18 -1.25
C GLY A 505 -24.84 -33.55 -2.23
N LEU A 506 -23.69 -34.18 -2.46
CA LEU A 506 -22.74 -33.76 -3.50
C LEU A 506 -23.34 -34.00 -4.90
N PRO A 507 -23.23 -33.00 -5.81
CA PRO A 507 -23.55 -33.22 -7.22
C PRO A 507 -22.68 -34.30 -7.84
N PRO A 508 -23.17 -35.06 -8.81
CA PRO A 508 -22.38 -36.10 -9.47
C PRO A 508 -21.08 -35.56 -10.10
N GLY A 509 -19.93 -36.10 -9.66
CA GLY A 509 -18.62 -35.70 -10.17
C GLY A 509 -17.95 -34.53 -9.45
N GLU A 510 -18.59 -33.92 -8.45
CA GLU A 510 -18.00 -32.88 -7.61
C GLU A 510 -17.39 -33.43 -6.34
N GLN A 511 -16.37 -32.71 -5.84
CA GLN A 511 -15.68 -33.02 -4.58
C GLN A 511 -15.81 -31.84 -3.62
N ALA A 512 -16.05 -32.13 -2.35
CA ALA A 512 -16.05 -31.10 -1.31
C ALA A 512 -14.62 -30.87 -0.77
N ALA A 513 -14.23 -29.61 -0.64
CA ALA A 513 -13.02 -29.24 0.07
C ALA A 513 -13.34 -29.15 1.57
N ILE A 514 -12.64 -29.98 2.37
CA ILE A 514 -12.79 -30.06 3.83
C ILE A 514 -11.59 -29.41 4.49
N ALA A 515 -11.84 -28.47 5.41
CA ALA A 515 -10.81 -27.83 6.23
C ALA A 515 -11.16 -27.98 7.71
N LEU A 516 -10.19 -28.35 8.53
CA LEU A 516 -10.31 -28.44 9.98
C LEU A 516 -9.37 -27.39 10.61
N THR A 517 -9.94 -26.37 11.22
CA THR A 517 -9.18 -25.24 11.81
C THR A 517 -9.22 -25.32 13.33
N SER A 518 -8.05 -25.42 13.98
CA SER A 518 -7.93 -25.39 15.44
C SER A 518 -8.33 -24.02 15.99
N LEU A 519 -9.12 -24.00 17.05
CA LEU A 519 -9.50 -22.76 17.75
C LEU A 519 -8.35 -22.22 18.61
N ASP A 520 -7.47 -23.06 19.08
CA ASP A 520 -6.37 -22.69 20.00
C ASP A 520 -5.08 -22.30 19.26
N THR A 521 -4.69 -23.09 18.25
CA THR A 521 -3.39 -22.93 17.55
C THR A 521 -3.50 -22.31 16.16
N HIS A 522 -4.71 -22.11 15.64
CA HIS A 522 -4.98 -21.64 14.28
C HIS A 522 -4.37 -22.52 13.17
N GLN A 523 -3.99 -23.76 13.49
CA GLN A 523 -3.54 -24.72 12.50
C GLN A 523 -4.71 -25.18 11.64
N VAL A 524 -4.46 -25.32 10.33
CA VAL A 524 -5.48 -25.73 9.35
C VAL A 524 -5.04 -27.01 8.67
N HIS A 525 -5.83 -28.08 8.86
CA HIS A 525 -5.71 -29.33 8.12
C HIS A 525 -6.71 -29.33 6.98
N ARG A 526 -6.33 -29.78 5.79
CA ARG A 526 -7.19 -29.77 4.59
C ARG A 526 -7.15 -31.06 3.85
N THR A 527 -8.31 -31.49 3.30
CA THR A 527 -8.48 -32.61 2.41
C THR A 527 -9.59 -32.32 1.40
N VAL A 528 -9.77 -33.19 0.44
CA VAL A 528 -10.93 -33.22 -0.45
C VAL A 528 -11.65 -34.57 -0.28
N THR A 529 -12.95 -34.60 -0.50
CA THR A 529 -13.72 -35.84 -0.43
C THR A 529 -13.37 -36.76 -1.59
N GLY A 530 -13.45 -38.08 -1.35
CA GLY A 530 -13.46 -39.07 -2.42
C GLY A 530 -14.69 -38.96 -3.31
N ALA A 531 -14.72 -39.75 -4.37
CA ALA A 531 -15.88 -39.81 -5.30
C ALA A 531 -17.18 -40.29 -4.59
N ASP A 532 -17.06 -40.96 -3.46
CA ASP A 532 -18.13 -41.42 -2.58
C ASP A 532 -18.55 -40.40 -1.53
N GLY A 533 -17.95 -39.18 -1.56
CA GLY A 533 -18.15 -38.15 -0.56
C GLY A 533 -17.44 -38.38 0.77
N ALA A 534 -16.67 -39.48 0.93
CA ALA A 534 -15.95 -39.76 2.18
C ALA A 534 -14.71 -38.90 2.34
N TYR A 535 -14.39 -38.53 3.59
CA TYR A 535 -13.18 -37.79 3.94
C TYR A 535 -12.55 -38.28 5.23
N ALA A 536 -11.25 -38.09 5.37
CA ALA A 536 -10.48 -38.35 6.57
C ALA A 536 -9.41 -37.27 6.76
N LEU A 537 -9.29 -36.76 7.99
CA LEU A 537 -8.30 -35.76 8.38
C LEU A 537 -7.65 -36.19 9.70
N ALA A 538 -6.32 -36.25 9.72
CA ALA A 538 -5.57 -36.45 10.95
C ALA A 538 -5.39 -35.09 11.65
N ALA A 539 -5.75 -34.99 12.94
CA ALA A 539 -5.60 -33.78 13.73
C ALA A 539 -5.31 -34.15 15.19
N PRO A 540 -4.38 -33.47 15.88
CA PRO A 540 -4.13 -33.66 17.31
C PRO A 540 -5.39 -33.45 18.16
N ALA A 541 -5.41 -34.00 19.38
CA ALA A 541 -6.50 -33.73 20.28
C ALA A 541 -6.69 -32.22 20.53
N GLY A 542 -7.92 -31.74 20.42
CA GLY A 542 -8.25 -30.30 20.53
C GLY A 542 -9.63 -29.97 20.00
N THR A 543 -10.01 -28.70 20.10
CA THR A 543 -11.27 -28.19 19.56
C THR A 543 -11.05 -27.50 18.21
N TYR A 544 -11.86 -27.89 17.22
CA TYR A 544 -11.73 -27.46 15.83
C TYR A 544 -13.06 -26.98 15.28
N VAL A 545 -12.96 -26.18 14.22
CA VAL A 545 -14.06 -25.91 13.29
C VAL A 545 -13.82 -26.67 12.01
N LEU A 546 -14.68 -27.63 11.71
CA LEU A 546 -14.74 -28.31 10.42
C LEU A 546 -15.49 -27.41 9.44
N LEU A 547 -14.89 -27.13 8.30
CA LEU A 547 -15.48 -26.36 7.22
C LEU A 547 -15.55 -27.24 5.97
N ALA A 548 -16.76 -27.47 5.46
CA ALA A 548 -16.99 -28.15 4.20
C ALA A 548 -17.41 -27.13 3.13
N ARG A 549 -16.74 -27.13 1.98
CA ARG A 549 -17.00 -26.20 0.88
C ARG A 549 -17.11 -26.98 -0.44
N VAL A 550 -18.18 -26.68 -1.17
CA VAL A 550 -18.42 -27.13 -2.54
C VAL A 550 -18.66 -25.91 -3.40
N ASP A 551 -18.18 -25.89 -4.64
CA ASP A 551 -18.38 -24.75 -5.53
C ASP A 551 -19.89 -24.61 -5.85
N GLY A 552 -20.39 -23.39 -5.71
CA GLY A 552 -21.83 -23.11 -5.88
C GLY A 552 -22.69 -23.32 -4.63
N HIS A 553 -22.14 -23.86 -3.53
CA HIS A 553 -22.86 -24.07 -2.27
C HIS A 553 -22.28 -23.20 -1.14
N GLU A 554 -23.11 -22.87 -0.16
CA GLU A 554 -22.63 -22.15 1.03
C GLU A 554 -21.75 -23.05 1.90
N PRO A 555 -20.61 -22.56 2.42
CA PRO A 555 -19.73 -23.37 3.26
C PRO A 555 -20.42 -23.75 4.57
N ILE A 556 -20.37 -25.02 4.93
CA ILE A 556 -20.91 -25.52 6.20
C ILE A 556 -19.82 -25.56 7.24
N ALA A 557 -20.08 -24.98 8.40
CA ALA A 557 -19.17 -24.98 9.55
C ALA A 557 -19.77 -25.82 10.71
N ARG A 558 -18.96 -26.72 11.29
CA ARG A 558 -19.31 -27.53 12.45
C ARG A 558 -18.21 -27.47 13.49
N HIS A 559 -18.58 -27.45 14.76
CA HIS A 559 -17.62 -27.60 15.86
C HIS A 559 -17.33 -29.08 16.10
N VAL A 560 -16.06 -29.46 16.10
CA VAL A 560 -15.61 -30.85 16.30
C VAL A 560 -14.54 -30.86 17.40
N THR A 561 -14.73 -31.72 18.40
CA THR A 561 -13.71 -31.97 19.43
C THR A 561 -13.03 -33.29 19.16
N VAL A 562 -11.74 -33.26 18.84
CA VAL A 562 -10.91 -34.45 18.62
C VAL A 562 -10.30 -34.86 19.95
N GLY A 563 -10.56 -36.09 20.34
CA GLY A 563 -10.00 -36.72 21.54
C GLY A 563 -9.11 -37.91 21.20
N ALA A 564 -8.89 -38.81 22.15
CA ALA A 564 -8.08 -40.04 21.98
C ALA A 564 -8.74 -41.10 21.08
N HIS A 565 -9.92 -40.85 20.56
CA HIS A 565 -10.64 -41.75 19.65
C HIS A 565 -11.02 -41.04 18.36
N PRO A 566 -11.09 -41.74 17.21
CA PRO A 566 -11.54 -41.15 15.93
C PRO A 566 -12.95 -40.59 16.10
N VAL A 567 -13.13 -39.35 15.63
CA VAL A 567 -14.43 -38.67 15.62
C VAL A 567 -15.03 -38.80 14.21
N ARG A 568 -16.28 -39.20 14.15
CA ARG A 568 -17.04 -39.21 12.91
C ARG A 568 -17.99 -38.02 12.86
N GLU A 569 -17.84 -37.20 11.82
CA GLU A 569 -18.72 -36.05 11.57
C GLU A 569 -19.23 -36.10 10.12
N ASP A 570 -20.48 -36.46 9.92
CA ASP A 570 -21.12 -36.46 8.60
C ASP A 570 -21.71 -35.06 8.33
N VAL A 571 -21.46 -34.54 7.14
CA VAL A 571 -21.93 -33.22 6.70
C VAL A 571 -22.97 -33.39 5.60
N GLU A 572 -24.14 -32.82 5.78
CA GLU A 572 -25.22 -32.81 4.78
C GLU A 572 -25.27 -31.45 4.10
N LEU A 573 -25.07 -31.42 2.77
CA LEU A 573 -25.19 -30.21 1.99
C LEU A 573 -26.71 -29.90 1.82
N PRO A 574 -27.17 -28.67 2.11
CA PRO A 574 -28.52 -28.29 1.81
C PRO A 574 -28.75 -28.35 0.30
N LEU A 575 -29.89 -28.92 -0.09
CA LEU A 575 -30.29 -28.96 -1.50
C LEU A 575 -30.39 -27.52 -2.02
N SER A 576 -29.75 -27.22 -3.13
CA SER A 576 -29.89 -25.92 -3.78
C SER A 576 -31.05 -25.92 -4.75
N ALA A 577 -31.94 -24.95 -4.62
CA ALA A 577 -33.02 -24.72 -5.56
C ALA A 577 -32.51 -23.89 -6.75
N ARG A 578 -33.09 -24.14 -7.92
CA ARG A 578 -32.85 -23.39 -9.15
C ARG A 578 -34.10 -22.65 -9.56
N LEU A 579 -33.98 -21.34 -9.83
CA LEU A 579 -35.06 -20.54 -10.37
C LEU A 579 -34.80 -20.25 -11.86
N VAL A 580 -35.70 -20.59 -12.73
CA VAL A 580 -35.63 -20.31 -14.16
C VAL A 580 -36.91 -19.59 -14.62
N GLY A 581 -36.81 -18.82 -15.69
CA GLY A 581 -38.00 -18.18 -16.25
C GLY A 581 -37.67 -17.32 -17.46
N THR A 582 -38.72 -16.70 -17.99
CA THR A 582 -38.63 -15.78 -19.12
C THR A 582 -39.27 -14.47 -18.75
N VAL A 583 -38.54 -13.38 -18.90
CA VAL A 583 -39.09 -12.04 -18.72
C VAL A 583 -39.84 -11.64 -20.00
N HIS A 584 -41.09 -11.26 -19.84
CA HIS A 584 -41.95 -10.79 -20.94
C HIS A 584 -42.22 -9.29 -20.81
N ALA A 585 -42.25 -8.61 -21.94
CA ALA A 585 -42.79 -7.27 -22.08
C ALA A 585 -43.57 -7.21 -23.39
N ALA A 586 -44.70 -6.49 -23.43
CA ALA A 586 -45.45 -6.38 -24.68
C ALA A 586 -44.54 -5.71 -25.77
N PRO A 587 -44.33 -6.37 -26.96
CA PRO A 587 -45.07 -7.47 -27.56
C PRO A 587 -44.47 -8.89 -27.40
N GLY A 588 -43.48 -9.16 -26.57
CA GLY A 588 -42.88 -10.48 -26.47
C GLY A 588 -41.78 -10.61 -25.38
N PRO A 589 -40.90 -11.65 -25.46
CA PRO A 589 -39.79 -11.84 -24.52
C PRO A 589 -38.84 -10.65 -24.51
N PHE A 590 -38.31 -10.30 -23.32
CA PHE A 590 -37.48 -9.11 -23.11
C PHE A 590 -36.08 -9.46 -22.63
N GLY A 591 -35.08 -9.26 -23.51
CA GLY A 591 -33.68 -9.46 -23.21
C GLY A 591 -33.03 -8.25 -22.56
N GLY A 592 -32.01 -8.49 -21.74
CA GLY A 592 -31.25 -7.45 -21.04
C GLY A 592 -31.90 -6.90 -19.76
N ALA A 593 -33.00 -7.50 -19.29
CA ALA A 593 -33.59 -7.17 -18.00
C ALA A 593 -32.72 -7.71 -16.85
N GLN A 594 -32.55 -6.94 -15.80
CA GLN A 594 -31.89 -7.38 -14.59
C GLN A 594 -32.92 -8.06 -13.66
N VAL A 595 -32.66 -9.32 -13.34
CA VAL A 595 -33.46 -10.12 -12.41
C VAL A 595 -32.70 -10.24 -11.10
N THR A 596 -33.30 -9.73 -10.02
CA THR A 596 -32.74 -9.73 -8.67
C THR A 596 -33.61 -10.52 -7.74
N VAL A 597 -33.07 -11.51 -7.06
CA VAL A 597 -33.76 -12.34 -6.07
C VAL A 597 -33.39 -11.83 -4.67
N VAL A 598 -34.40 -11.47 -3.87
CA VAL A 598 -34.22 -10.99 -2.50
C VAL A 598 -34.96 -11.89 -1.53
N ASP A 599 -34.45 -12.04 -0.31
CA ASP A 599 -35.15 -12.77 0.76
C ASP A 599 -36.31 -11.95 1.38
N THR A 600 -37.03 -12.55 2.28
CA THR A 600 -38.14 -11.89 2.99
C THR A 600 -37.72 -10.73 3.88
N ALA A 601 -36.42 -10.63 4.20
CA ALA A 601 -35.82 -9.50 4.94
C ALA A 601 -35.33 -8.37 4.01
N GLY A 602 -35.47 -8.54 2.68
CA GLY A 602 -35.03 -7.55 1.69
C GLY A 602 -33.56 -7.61 1.30
N HIS A 603 -32.81 -8.66 1.68
CA HIS A 603 -31.44 -8.83 1.27
C HIS A 603 -31.34 -9.49 -0.10
N VAL A 604 -30.48 -8.92 -0.97
CA VAL A 604 -30.23 -9.48 -2.30
C VAL A 604 -29.44 -10.79 -2.18
N GLN A 605 -30.04 -11.87 -2.64
CA GLN A 605 -29.44 -13.19 -2.66
C GLN A 605 -28.67 -13.44 -3.95
N ARG A 606 -29.27 -13.13 -5.10
CA ARG A 606 -28.65 -13.30 -6.43
C ARG A 606 -29.17 -12.24 -7.41
N THR A 607 -28.36 -11.97 -8.43
CA THR A 607 -28.73 -11.10 -9.55
C THR A 607 -28.21 -11.71 -10.85
N THR A 608 -29.05 -11.76 -11.88
CA THR A 608 -28.72 -12.19 -13.24
C THR A 608 -29.31 -11.22 -14.27
N ILE A 609 -28.92 -11.38 -15.54
CA ILE A 609 -29.45 -10.59 -16.66
C ILE A 609 -30.04 -11.58 -17.67
N THR A 610 -31.23 -11.25 -18.20
CA THR A 610 -31.87 -12.08 -19.23
C THR A 610 -31.08 -12.09 -20.53
N ASP A 611 -31.04 -13.22 -21.22
CA ASP A 611 -30.51 -13.36 -22.56
C ASP A 611 -31.33 -12.63 -23.62
N ALA A 612 -30.91 -12.68 -24.90
CA ALA A 612 -31.62 -12.03 -26.00
C ALA A 612 -33.07 -12.56 -26.22
N ALA A 613 -33.37 -13.76 -25.74
CA ALA A 613 -34.69 -14.40 -25.81
C ALA A 613 -35.50 -14.18 -24.53
N GLY A 614 -34.99 -13.33 -23.59
CA GLY A 614 -35.66 -13.03 -22.33
C GLY A 614 -35.50 -14.09 -21.24
N HIS A 615 -34.76 -15.19 -21.48
CA HIS A 615 -34.58 -16.26 -20.50
C HIS A 615 -33.57 -15.88 -19.43
N TYR A 616 -33.81 -16.35 -18.20
CA TYR A 616 -32.88 -16.25 -17.07
C TYR A 616 -32.84 -17.54 -16.26
N ALA A 617 -31.69 -17.75 -15.59
CA ALA A 617 -31.49 -18.80 -14.61
C ALA A 617 -30.75 -18.26 -13.41
N VAL A 618 -31.18 -18.63 -12.22
CA VAL A 618 -30.54 -18.30 -10.95
C VAL A 618 -30.34 -19.60 -10.19
N ASP A 619 -29.07 -19.99 -10.03
CA ASP A 619 -28.67 -21.21 -9.34
C ASP A 619 -28.19 -20.89 -7.91
N GLY A 620 -28.23 -21.89 -7.01
CA GLY A 620 -27.68 -21.79 -5.66
C GLY A 620 -28.55 -20.99 -4.70
N LEU A 621 -29.86 -21.03 -4.85
CA LEU A 621 -30.81 -20.53 -3.89
C LEU A 621 -31.18 -21.64 -2.89
N PHE A 622 -31.47 -21.29 -1.64
CA PHE A 622 -31.98 -22.24 -0.66
C PHE A 622 -33.49 -22.38 -0.81
N PRO A 623 -34.10 -23.54 -0.41
CA PRO A 623 -35.53 -23.62 -0.30
C PRO A 623 -36.08 -22.54 0.66
N GLY A 624 -37.07 -21.80 0.23
CA GLY A 624 -37.67 -20.71 1.00
C GLY A 624 -38.44 -19.71 0.15
N GLU A 625 -39.05 -18.74 0.81
CA GLU A 625 -39.78 -17.65 0.18
C GLU A 625 -38.84 -16.53 -0.25
N TYR A 626 -38.96 -16.13 -1.51
CA TYR A 626 -38.16 -15.07 -2.10
C TYR A 626 -39.03 -14.06 -2.82
N GLN A 627 -38.50 -12.87 -3.02
CA GLN A 627 -39.08 -11.86 -3.88
C GLN A 627 -38.21 -11.70 -5.11
N VAL A 628 -38.76 -11.87 -6.30
CA VAL A 628 -38.06 -11.65 -7.57
C VAL A 628 -38.39 -10.25 -8.08
N ILE A 629 -37.38 -9.43 -8.19
CA ILE A 629 -37.47 -8.05 -8.67
C ILE A 629 -36.85 -8.00 -10.05
N VAL A 630 -37.63 -7.59 -11.05
CA VAL A 630 -37.12 -7.40 -12.41
C VAL A 630 -37.08 -5.92 -12.71
N THR A 631 -35.91 -5.44 -13.10
CA THR A 631 -35.69 -4.03 -13.41
C THR A 631 -35.20 -3.86 -14.85
N SER A 632 -35.95 -3.07 -15.63
CA SER A 632 -35.47 -2.52 -16.89
C SER A 632 -35.76 -1.02 -16.98
N TYR A 633 -37.01 -0.58 -16.81
CA TYR A 633 -37.44 0.83 -16.73
C TYR A 633 -38.36 1.07 -15.51
N GLU A 634 -39.33 0.20 -15.24
CA GLU A 634 -40.07 0.19 -13.98
C GLU A 634 -39.84 -1.15 -13.26
N PRO A 635 -39.56 -1.17 -11.95
CA PRO A 635 -39.33 -2.41 -11.22
C PRO A 635 -40.66 -3.15 -11.01
N ALA A 636 -40.72 -4.43 -11.38
CA ALA A 636 -41.76 -5.35 -11.04
C ALA A 636 -41.27 -6.32 -9.96
N ALA A 637 -41.98 -6.46 -8.85
CA ALA A 637 -41.66 -7.37 -7.77
C ALA A 637 -42.79 -8.39 -7.54
N SER A 638 -42.42 -9.66 -7.39
CA SER A 638 -43.41 -10.74 -7.12
C SER A 638 -42.79 -11.77 -6.17
N PRO A 639 -43.60 -12.31 -5.22
CA PRO A 639 -43.14 -13.37 -4.33
C PRO A 639 -43.07 -14.72 -5.07
N VAL A 640 -42.06 -15.52 -4.76
CA VAL A 640 -41.83 -16.87 -5.28
C VAL A 640 -41.41 -17.77 -4.13
N ASP A 641 -42.08 -18.90 -3.98
CA ASP A 641 -41.70 -19.94 -3.01
C ASP A 641 -40.89 -21.02 -3.71
N LEU A 642 -39.67 -21.27 -3.19
CA LEU A 642 -38.76 -22.26 -3.73
C LEU A 642 -38.76 -23.52 -2.89
N THR A 643 -39.14 -24.66 -3.53
CA THR A 643 -39.09 -25.98 -2.93
C THR A 643 -37.88 -26.77 -3.44
N ALA A 644 -37.48 -27.82 -2.69
CA ALA A 644 -36.29 -28.63 -3.01
C ALA A 644 -36.50 -29.62 -4.17
N ASP A 645 -37.75 -29.77 -4.67
CA ASP A 645 -38.17 -30.88 -5.57
C ASP A 645 -37.96 -30.60 -7.08
N GLY A 646 -37.26 -29.55 -7.46
CA GLY A 646 -36.94 -29.26 -8.86
C GLY A 646 -36.78 -27.75 -9.16
N PRO A 647 -36.47 -27.39 -10.42
CA PRO A 647 -36.35 -25.99 -10.80
C PRO A 647 -37.72 -25.30 -10.75
N ALA A 648 -37.82 -24.22 -9.96
CA ALA A 648 -39.01 -23.39 -9.97
C ALA A 648 -39.03 -22.51 -11.23
N GLN A 649 -40.16 -22.48 -11.94
CA GLN A 649 -40.34 -21.61 -13.10
C GLN A 649 -41.15 -20.38 -12.71
N PHE A 650 -40.64 -19.20 -13.05
CA PHE A 650 -41.33 -17.95 -12.82
C PHE A 650 -41.15 -17.00 -14.02
N ASP A 651 -42.25 -16.59 -14.64
CA ASP A 651 -42.25 -15.77 -15.86
C ASP A 651 -42.88 -14.39 -15.58
N PRO A 652 -42.08 -13.39 -15.16
CA PRO A 652 -42.55 -12.05 -14.84
C PRO A 652 -42.94 -11.26 -16.10
N LEU A 653 -44.05 -10.51 -16.01
CA LEU A 653 -44.51 -9.59 -17.05
C LEU A 653 -44.14 -8.14 -16.69
N LEU A 654 -43.26 -7.52 -17.49
CA LEU A 654 -42.95 -6.10 -17.36
C LEU A 654 -44.01 -5.23 -18.05
N ARG A 655 -44.51 -4.21 -17.34
CA ARG A 655 -45.30 -3.13 -17.97
C ARG A 655 -44.35 -2.08 -18.50
N LEU A 656 -44.23 -1.97 -19.81
CA LEU A 656 -43.52 -0.84 -20.44
C LEU A 656 -44.42 0.39 -20.28
N ALA A 657 -43.84 1.48 -19.74
CA ALA A 657 -44.56 2.74 -19.64
C ALA A 657 -45.01 3.15 -21.05
N SER A 658 -46.32 3.34 -21.27
CA SER A 658 -46.85 3.84 -22.51
C SER A 658 -46.31 5.26 -22.75
N THR A 659 -45.55 5.47 -23.80
CA THR A 659 -45.18 6.80 -24.31
C THR A 659 -46.44 7.44 -24.92
N THR A 660 -47.35 7.94 -24.06
CA THR A 660 -48.39 8.86 -24.44
C THR A 660 -48.67 9.76 -23.25
N ASP A 661 -47.89 10.85 -23.17
CA ASP A 661 -48.50 12.16 -22.93
C ASP A 661 -47.48 13.22 -23.37
N GLY A 662 -47.72 13.70 -24.56
CA GLY A 662 -47.25 14.98 -25.03
C GLY A 662 -48.03 16.09 -24.34
N ARG A 663 -47.33 16.87 -23.52
CA ARG A 663 -47.52 18.32 -23.38
C ARG A 663 -46.39 18.91 -22.56
#